data_4b5319f49cee5a0a6c74939c0d9634a9
#
_entry.id   4b5319f49cee5a0a6c74939c0d9634a9
#
_cell.length_a   1.000
_cell.length_b   1.000
_cell.length_c   1.000
_cell.angle_alpha   90.00
_cell.angle_beta   90.00
_cell.angle_gamma   90.00
#
_symmetry.space_group_name_H-M   'P 1'
#
loop_
_entity.id
_entity.type
_entity.pdbx_description
1 polymer ?
#
loop_
_entity_poly.entity_id
_entity_poly.type
_entity_poly.pdbx_seq_one_letter_code
_entity_poly.pdbx_strand_id
1 'polypeptide(L)'
;MKHGIGYVIAILAWVSGCFAALSEPLSREDIAERIVPPYQLGEPINENGVWSLLNSGGAPAGYVFETEPLAPIPGFSGAAINILVTLDLNGVFIDTKLISHNEPIFVSGLGEAPFLKFLEQYRGLSINSPIVVGTPYGDGGNGGLVYLDGVTKATASVRIANDSILGATLQVAREKMKGISTAPPAYPNQDVDETLTWSDLVTQGLVGHLRVTNAEIQDRFAGTKWYDDDPEAADYPDQPYLDFWIVDVGPKSIARAIFTQDTLDELDHFLSISTTDEPILVIETARHGLVSPDFVRNTSPDWIGMEQSGLPIALRDADLYVSLRDGVPEGRALILRTDRRLGFDPAAPWTVKVSALREHGMFQPEVGTVDLTLDHQTDERFFSRPKAQKPIPPWLDALRNRASDMIALAVLSIPIVAALLFRQSWLAALSRYIPLRLAVLGAVVAFVGWWGQGQLSIVTVLAVLRSAVDGGGFSYLFYDPFSLAIWGIAIFGFVLWGRGLFCGWFCPFGALQEFAHYIARALRLPQVRVPDAIDARLKWIKFVVLFGLIAVAFLAPEHTEKAAEVEPFKTAITLFFVREWYYVLYAALWIILSGFVFKGFCRYVCPLGAVMAIGGLLRVRKWIPRRIECGSPCQLCRVKCEYGAIKKSGDISYSECFQCLDCVTIHDSRQKCVPLILQDKKRGKGVIA
;
A
#
# COMPACT_ATOMS: atom_id res chain seq x y z
N MET A 1 3.13 41.74 -11.05
CA MET A 1 2.65 40.60 -11.84
C MET A 1 3.78 39.79 -12.50
N LYS A 2 4.85 40.40 -13.07
CA LYS A 2 5.91 39.66 -13.78
C LYS A 2 6.74 38.69 -12.89
N HIS A 3 6.96 39.00 -11.62
CA HIS A 3 7.74 38.14 -10.72
C HIS A 3 6.95 36.91 -10.21
N GLY A 4 5.61 36.97 -10.10
CA GLY A 4 4.80 35.84 -9.64
C GLY A 4 4.64 34.71 -10.67
N ILE A 5 4.64 35.06 -11.96
CA ILE A 5 4.55 34.08 -13.05
C ILE A 5 5.87 33.31 -13.17
N GLY A 6 7.02 33.96 -12.92
CA GLY A 6 8.33 33.29 -12.92
C GLY A 6 8.46 32.20 -11.84
N TYR A 7 7.93 32.42 -10.63
CA TYR A 7 7.92 31.43 -9.57
C TYR A 7 6.97 30.26 -9.85
N VAL A 8 5.80 30.54 -10.45
CA VAL A 8 4.86 29.47 -10.84
C VAL A 8 5.46 28.61 -11.96
N ILE A 9 6.13 29.22 -12.95
CA ILE A 9 6.83 28.50 -14.00
C ILE A 9 8.03 27.73 -13.44
N ALA A 10 8.78 28.28 -12.49
CA ALA A 10 9.89 27.58 -11.83
C ALA A 10 9.40 26.39 -10.98
N ILE A 11 8.28 26.52 -10.28
CA ILE A 11 7.66 25.41 -9.53
C ILE A 11 7.10 24.37 -10.49
N LEU A 12 6.46 24.77 -11.59
CA LEU A 12 5.98 23.83 -12.62
C LEU A 12 7.15 23.15 -13.35
N ALA A 13 8.25 23.86 -13.62
CA ALA A 13 9.46 23.30 -14.21
C ALA A 13 10.17 22.35 -13.22
N TRP A 14 10.17 22.69 -11.93
CA TRP A 14 10.72 21.83 -10.89
C TRP A 14 9.86 20.57 -10.69
N VAL A 15 8.54 20.72 -10.69
CA VAL A 15 7.59 19.58 -10.70
C VAL A 15 7.76 18.74 -11.97
N SER A 16 7.93 19.38 -13.15
CA SER A 16 8.20 18.66 -14.41
C SER A 16 9.56 17.96 -14.39
N GLY A 17 10.57 18.52 -13.71
CA GLY A 17 11.87 17.87 -13.49
C GLY A 17 11.79 16.66 -12.59
N CYS A 18 10.86 16.65 -11.61
CA CYS A 18 10.57 15.46 -10.80
C CYS A 18 9.88 14.33 -11.57
N PHE A 19 9.21 14.61 -12.69
CA PHE A 19 8.65 13.57 -13.57
C PHE A 19 9.72 12.74 -14.30
N ALA A 20 10.96 13.22 -14.38
CA ALA A 20 12.05 12.49 -15.04
C ALA A 20 12.76 11.47 -14.11
N ALA A 21 12.43 11.44 -12.82
CA ALA A 21 12.95 10.47 -11.87
C ALA A 21 11.98 9.25 -11.72
N LEU A 22 11.57 8.67 -12.84
CA LEU A 22 11.16 7.27 -12.89
C LEU A 22 12.42 6.46 -12.66
N SER A 23 12.36 5.39 -11.88
CA SER A 23 13.50 4.51 -11.60
C SER A 23 14.13 4.06 -12.92
N GLU A 24 15.15 4.77 -13.37
CA GLU A 24 16.02 4.23 -14.40
C GLU A 24 16.75 3.04 -13.80
N PRO A 25 16.96 1.94 -14.54
CA PRO A 25 17.79 0.84 -14.09
C PRO A 25 19.13 1.37 -13.61
N LEU A 26 19.70 0.74 -12.58
CA LEU A 26 21.00 1.16 -12.04
C LEU A 26 22.05 1.21 -13.15
N SER A 27 22.88 2.22 -13.12
CA SER A 27 24.02 2.29 -14.02
C SER A 27 25.02 1.16 -13.71
N ARG A 28 25.87 0.79 -14.68
CA ARG A 28 26.92 -0.21 -14.49
C ARG A 28 27.81 0.12 -13.28
N GLU A 29 28.12 1.39 -13.09
CA GLU A 29 28.96 1.88 -12.00
C GLU A 29 28.28 1.68 -10.64
N ASP A 30 27.00 2.01 -10.55
CA ASP A 30 26.20 1.84 -9.32
C ASP A 30 26.04 0.37 -8.91
N ILE A 31 25.88 -0.54 -9.89
CA ILE A 31 25.83 -1.98 -9.64
C ILE A 31 27.20 -2.47 -9.16
N ALA A 32 28.28 -2.04 -9.84
CA ALA A 32 29.63 -2.48 -9.51
C ALA A 32 30.05 -2.10 -8.07
N GLU A 33 29.66 -0.91 -7.59
CA GLU A 33 29.93 -0.48 -6.21
C GLU A 33 29.17 -1.33 -5.17
N ARG A 34 28.07 -1.95 -5.55
CA ARG A 34 27.24 -2.74 -4.64
C ARG A 34 27.62 -4.21 -4.57
N ILE A 35 28.50 -4.69 -5.47
CA ILE A 35 28.95 -6.09 -5.46
C ILE A 35 29.91 -6.34 -4.29
N VAL A 36 29.69 -7.47 -3.61
CA VAL A 36 30.50 -7.87 -2.46
C VAL A 36 31.85 -8.48 -2.94
N PRO A 37 32.99 -7.98 -2.47
CA PRO A 37 34.27 -8.64 -2.75
C PRO A 37 34.29 -10.11 -2.30
N PRO A 38 34.96 -11.06 -3.00
CA PRO A 38 35.94 -10.84 -4.06
C PRO A 38 35.36 -10.78 -5.50
N TYR A 39 34.04 -10.67 -5.65
CA TYR A 39 33.38 -10.69 -6.95
C TYR A 39 33.46 -9.35 -7.68
N GLN A 40 33.34 -9.40 -9.01
CA GLN A 40 33.35 -8.24 -9.89
C GLN A 40 32.21 -8.32 -10.91
N LEU A 41 31.72 -7.16 -11.36
CA LEU A 41 30.67 -7.08 -12.40
C LEU A 41 31.30 -7.38 -13.77
N GLY A 42 30.72 -8.34 -14.48
CA GLY A 42 31.09 -8.68 -15.86
C GLY A 42 30.23 -7.91 -16.89
N GLU A 43 30.01 -8.56 -18.02
CA GLU A 43 29.20 -7.98 -19.13
C GLU A 43 27.71 -8.24 -18.93
N PRO A 44 26.83 -7.36 -19.51
CA PRO A 44 25.39 -7.58 -19.51
C PRO A 44 25.07 -8.81 -20.36
N ILE A 45 24.14 -9.64 -19.86
CA ILE A 45 23.79 -10.91 -20.51
C ILE A 45 22.52 -10.73 -21.38
N ASN A 46 21.61 -9.86 -20.97
CA ASN A 46 20.37 -9.56 -21.70
C ASN A 46 19.94 -8.09 -21.54
N GLU A 47 18.90 -7.70 -22.28
CA GLU A 47 18.30 -6.35 -22.22
C GLU A 47 17.49 -6.12 -20.93
N ASN A 48 17.19 -7.16 -20.15
CA ASN A 48 16.40 -7.10 -18.93
C ASN A 48 17.25 -6.80 -17.68
N GLY A 49 18.50 -6.36 -17.83
CA GLY A 49 19.35 -5.96 -16.71
C GLY A 49 20.00 -7.12 -15.93
N VAL A 50 20.17 -8.29 -16.57
CA VAL A 50 20.95 -9.39 -15.99
C VAL A 50 22.40 -9.28 -16.42
N TRP A 51 23.30 -9.29 -15.42
CA TRP A 51 24.74 -9.16 -15.60
C TRP A 51 25.46 -10.44 -15.16
N SER A 52 26.59 -10.73 -15.80
CA SER A 52 27.48 -11.79 -15.34
C SER A 52 28.25 -11.34 -14.09
N LEU A 53 28.42 -12.27 -13.14
CA LEU A 53 29.30 -12.10 -11.99
C LEU A 53 30.62 -12.83 -12.26
N LEU A 54 31.73 -12.18 -12.01
CA LEU A 54 33.05 -12.74 -12.18
C LEU A 54 33.71 -12.91 -10.82
N ASN A 55 34.53 -13.96 -10.67
CA ASN A 55 35.41 -14.12 -9.51
C ASN A 55 36.65 -13.24 -9.65
N SER A 56 37.52 -13.23 -8.64
CA SER A 56 38.78 -12.48 -8.63
C SER A 56 39.75 -12.85 -9.76
N GLY A 57 39.58 -14.03 -10.37
CA GLY A 57 40.36 -14.50 -11.50
C GLY A 57 39.74 -14.17 -12.87
N GLY A 58 38.63 -13.47 -12.90
CA GLY A 58 37.89 -13.12 -14.14
C GLY A 58 37.06 -14.25 -14.73
N ALA A 59 36.92 -15.39 -14.04
CA ALA A 59 36.04 -16.47 -14.50
C ALA A 59 34.60 -16.25 -14.06
N PRO A 60 33.57 -16.71 -14.84
CA PRO A 60 32.20 -16.62 -14.48
C PRO A 60 31.93 -17.29 -13.13
N ALA A 61 31.25 -16.58 -12.23
CA ALA A 61 30.94 -17.02 -10.86
C ALA A 61 29.45 -17.01 -10.56
N GLY A 62 28.64 -16.34 -11.39
CA GLY A 62 27.23 -16.25 -11.16
C GLY A 62 26.56 -15.11 -11.95
N TYR A 63 25.48 -14.60 -11.39
CA TYR A 63 24.60 -13.59 -11.98
C TYR A 63 24.30 -12.47 -10.98
N VAL A 64 24.11 -11.26 -11.52
CA VAL A 64 23.64 -10.07 -10.77
C VAL A 64 22.48 -9.45 -11.53
N PHE A 65 21.41 -9.13 -10.84
CA PHE A 65 20.22 -8.56 -11.45
C PHE A 65 19.35 -7.81 -10.44
N GLU A 66 18.56 -6.87 -10.94
CA GLU A 66 17.54 -6.17 -10.17
C GLU A 66 16.21 -6.92 -10.26
N THR A 67 15.41 -6.90 -9.16
CA THR A 67 14.12 -7.60 -9.14
C THR A 67 13.03 -6.88 -9.93
N GLU A 68 13.02 -5.53 -9.93
CA GLU A 68 11.95 -4.75 -10.56
C GLU A 68 11.80 -4.99 -12.07
N PRO A 69 12.86 -5.04 -12.90
CA PRO A 69 12.73 -5.31 -14.33
C PRO A 69 12.25 -6.72 -14.66
N LEU A 70 12.53 -7.70 -13.78
CA LEU A 70 12.25 -9.12 -14.01
C LEU A 70 10.92 -9.56 -13.40
N ALA A 71 10.65 -9.14 -12.16
CA ALA A 71 9.44 -9.49 -11.41
C ALA A 71 8.87 -8.25 -10.72
N PRO A 72 8.19 -7.34 -11.45
CA PRO A 72 7.64 -6.08 -10.90
C PRO A 72 6.39 -6.34 -10.05
N ILE A 73 6.55 -7.02 -8.92
CA ILE A 73 5.44 -7.30 -7.99
C ILE A 73 5.15 -6.02 -7.18
N PRO A 74 3.93 -5.46 -7.28
CA PRO A 74 3.61 -4.24 -6.57
C PRO A 74 3.60 -4.45 -5.06
N GLY A 75 4.28 -3.59 -4.33
CA GLY A 75 4.27 -3.51 -2.88
C GLY A 75 2.93 -2.97 -2.34
N PHE A 76 2.85 -2.81 -1.02
CA PHE A 76 1.66 -2.27 -0.37
C PHE A 76 1.31 -0.85 -0.82
N SER A 77 2.31 -0.07 -1.22
CA SER A 77 2.12 1.27 -1.80
C SER A 77 1.75 1.27 -3.29
N GLY A 78 1.71 0.11 -3.93
CA GLY A 78 1.55 -0.04 -5.38
C GLY A 78 2.84 0.07 -6.20
N ALA A 79 3.97 0.44 -5.58
CA ALA A 79 5.28 0.44 -6.21
C ALA A 79 5.97 -0.92 -6.02
N ALA A 80 6.77 -1.34 -6.98
CA ALA A 80 7.63 -2.50 -6.82
C ALA A 80 8.72 -2.24 -5.77
N ILE A 81 9.14 -3.31 -5.09
CA ILE A 81 10.31 -3.29 -4.22
C ILE A 81 11.49 -3.75 -5.07
N ASN A 82 12.46 -2.88 -5.32
CA ASN A 82 13.62 -3.19 -6.13
C ASN A 82 14.80 -3.63 -5.27
N ILE A 83 15.29 -4.83 -5.53
CA ILE A 83 16.38 -5.48 -4.78
C ILE A 83 17.41 -5.97 -5.78
N LEU A 84 18.70 -5.66 -5.53
CA LEU A 84 19.81 -6.22 -6.27
C LEU A 84 20.13 -7.61 -5.70
N VAL A 85 19.98 -8.62 -6.52
CA VAL A 85 20.26 -10.02 -6.18
C VAL A 85 21.57 -10.45 -6.81
N THR A 86 22.44 -11.07 -6.01
CA THR A 86 23.68 -11.71 -6.47
C THR A 86 23.56 -13.20 -6.22
N LEU A 87 23.64 -13.99 -7.29
CA LEU A 87 23.43 -15.44 -7.29
C LEU A 87 24.67 -16.14 -7.85
N ASP A 88 25.05 -17.29 -7.29
CA ASP A 88 26.11 -18.10 -7.88
C ASP A 88 25.57 -18.97 -9.04
N LEU A 89 26.47 -19.72 -9.70
CA LEU A 89 26.11 -20.62 -10.82
C LEU A 89 25.24 -21.81 -10.39
N ASN A 90 25.19 -22.13 -9.11
CA ASN A 90 24.40 -23.24 -8.55
C ASN A 90 23.05 -22.79 -7.98
N GLY A 91 22.75 -21.50 -8.06
CA GLY A 91 21.51 -20.93 -7.52
C GLY A 91 21.56 -20.64 -6.03
N VAL A 92 22.74 -20.43 -5.46
CA VAL A 92 22.92 -20.01 -4.07
C VAL A 92 23.01 -18.49 -4.01
N PHE A 93 22.23 -17.87 -3.13
CA PHE A 93 22.25 -16.43 -2.90
C PHE A 93 23.58 -16.01 -2.23
N ILE A 94 24.37 -15.22 -2.94
CA ILE A 94 25.62 -14.64 -2.42
C ILE A 94 25.27 -13.41 -1.57
N ASP A 95 24.39 -12.55 -2.10
CA ASP A 95 23.98 -11.32 -1.43
C ASP A 95 22.65 -10.79 -1.97
N THR A 96 21.91 -10.04 -1.16
CA THR A 96 20.71 -9.31 -1.56
C THR A 96 20.77 -7.91 -0.96
N LYS A 97 20.63 -6.88 -1.81
CA LYS A 97 20.71 -5.47 -1.39
C LYS A 97 19.51 -4.68 -1.84
N LEU A 98 18.94 -3.95 -0.92
CA LEU A 98 17.85 -3.04 -1.20
C LEU A 98 18.34 -1.90 -2.11
N ILE A 99 17.63 -1.66 -3.22
CA ILE A 99 17.88 -0.55 -4.14
C ILE A 99 16.87 0.56 -3.88
N SER A 100 15.57 0.21 -3.95
CA SER A 100 14.50 1.16 -3.71
C SER A 100 13.22 0.46 -3.25
N HIS A 101 12.45 1.14 -2.44
CA HIS A 101 11.10 0.73 -2.06
C HIS A 101 10.26 1.94 -1.70
N ASN A 102 8.94 1.78 -1.70
CA ASN A 102 8.00 2.81 -1.29
C ASN A 102 7.04 2.30 -0.21
N GLU A 103 7.47 1.29 0.56
CA GLU A 103 6.67 0.69 1.61
C GLU A 103 6.46 1.66 2.77
N PRO A 104 5.21 2.09 3.04
CA PRO A 104 4.93 3.13 4.04
C PRO A 104 5.40 2.77 5.43
N ILE A 105 5.36 1.48 5.77
CA ILE A 105 5.75 0.97 7.08
C ILE A 105 7.26 1.18 7.36
N PHE A 106 8.09 1.09 6.33
CA PHE A 106 9.54 1.31 6.45
C PHE A 106 9.91 2.78 6.23
N VAL A 107 9.26 3.49 5.30
CA VAL A 107 9.56 4.90 5.01
C VAL A 107 9.16 5.82 6.17
N SER A 108 7.99 5.60 6.76
CA SER A 108 7.41 6.49 7.78
C SER A 108 7.25 5.87 9.18
N GLY A 109 7.48 4.57 9.31
CA GLY A 109 7.25 3.80 10.54
C GLY A 109 8.54 3.22 11.14
N LEU A 110 8.84 1.95 10.81
CA LEU A 110 9.92 1.17 11.43
C LEU A 110 11.34 1.61 11.01
N GLY A 111 11.48 2.36 9.91
CA GLY A 111 12.77 2.58 9.26
C GLY A 111 13.22 1.36 8.45
N GLU A 112 14.32 1.48 7.71
CA GLU A 112 14.80 0.42 6.80
C GLU A 112 15.61 -0.67 7.50
N ALA A 113 16.16 -0.43 8.69
CA ALA A 113 17.04 -1.38 9.37
C ALA A 113 16.44 -2.79 9.57
N PRO A 114 15.16 -2.97 9.99
CA PRO A 114 14.55 -4.29 10.06
C PRO A 114 14.40 -4.95 8.68
N PHE A 115 14.21 -4.18 7.63
CA PHE A 115 14.10 -4.68 6.27
C PHE A 115 15.47 -5.15 5.73
N LEU A 116 16.52 -4.39 5.97
CA LEU A 116 17.88 -4.79 5.61
C LEU A 116 18.27 -6.10 6.32
N LYS A 117 17.95 -6.22 7.63
CA LYS A 117 18.17 -7.46 8.38
C LYS A 117 17.38 -8.65 7.83
N PHE A 118 16.17 -8.41 7.34
CA PHE A 118 15.38 -9.45 6.66
C PHE A 118 16.09 -9.93 5.39
N LEU A 119 16.62 -9.02 4.57
CA LEU A 119 17.33 -9.37 3.34
C LEU A 119 18.62 -10.16 3.60
N GLU A 120 19.34 -9.88 4.69
CA GLU A 120 20.56 -10.63 5.05
C GLU A 120 20.34 -12.13 5.23
N GLN A 121 19.10 -12.57 5.53
CA GLN A 121 18.79 -13.99 5.74
C GLN A 121 18.89 -14.84 4.47
N TYR A 122 18.86 -14.22 3.29
CA TYR A 122 18.98 -14.96 2.01
C TYR A 122 20.37 -15.51 1.79
N ARG A 123 21.40 -14.91 2.40
CA ARG A 123 22.79 -15.29 2.15
C ARG A 123 23.05 -16.77 2.47
N GLY A 124 23.53 -17.51 1.46
CA GLY A 124 23.80 -18.95 1.55
C GLY A 124 22.61 -19.87 1.34
N LEU A 125 21.39 -19.33 1.17
CA LEU A 125 20.23 -20.13 0.80
C LEU A 125 20.28 -20.49 -0.69
N SER A 126 19.67 -21.64 -1.02
CA SER A 126 19.56 -22.09 -2.41
C SER A 126 18.14 -21.87 -2.94
N ILE A 127 18.03 -21.43 -4.21
CA ILE A 127 16.75 -21.34 -4.92
C ILE A 127 16.08 -22.70 -5.15
N ASN A 128 16.84 -23.79 -5.05
CA ASN A 128 16.29 -25.14 -5.16
C ASN A 128 15.51 -25.57 -3.90
N SER A 129 15.52 -24.78 -2.83
CA SER A 129 14.73 -25.00 -1.62
C SER A 129 13.56 -24.03 -1.57
N PRO A 130 12.35 -24.47 -1.21
CA PRO A 130 11.21 -23.61 -1.04
C PRO A 130 11.46 -22.65 0.14
N ILE A 131 11.55 -21.34 -0.13
CA ILE A 131 11.81 -20.30 0.87
C ILE A 131 10.48 -19.61 1.22
N VAL A 132 10.15 -19.56 2.50
CA VAL A 132 8.88 -19.03 3.03
C VAL A 132 9.12 -18.02 4.15
N VAL A 133 8.36 -16.94 4.17
CA VAL A 133 8.41 -15.95 5.26
C VAL A 133 7.42 -16.31 6.35
N GLY A 134 7.89 -16.59 7.54
CA GLY A 134 7.09 -16.92 8.71
C GLY A 134 7.87 -17.76 9.71
N THR A 135 7.17 -18.24 10.73
CA THR A 135 7.69 -19.23 11.69
C THR A 135 7.06 -20.59 11.39
N PRO A 136 7.80 -21.69 11.48
CA PRO A 136 7.19 -23.01 11.39
C PRO A 136 6.15 -23.18 12.48
N TYR A 137 5.05 -23.83 12.16
CA TYR A 137 4.03 -24.20 13.11
C TYR A 137 4.26 -25.66 13.58
N GLY A 138 4.19 -25.88 14.89
CA GLY A 138 4.35 -27.20 15.51
C GLY A 138 5.80 -27.72 15.52
N ASP A 139 5.99 -28.90 16.13
CA ASP A 139 7.26 -29.63 16.16
C ASP A 139 7.43 -30.57 14.95
N GLY A 140 6.50 -30.52 13.99
CA GLY A 140 6.50 -31.33 12.78
C GLY A 140 7.67 -30.97 11.87
N GLY A 141 8.29 -31.97 11.26
CA GLY A 141 9.42 -31.79 10.34
C GLY A 141 9.07 -30.81 9.22
N ASN A 142 9.99 -29.96 8.89
CA ASN A 142 9.80 -28.78 7.98
C ASN A 142 9.47 -29.14 6.51
N GLY A 143 9.17 -30.40 6.17
CA GLY A 143 8.85 -30.78 4.78
C GLY A 143 9.84 -30.24 3.72
N GLY A 144 11.07 -29.88 4.11
CA GLY A 144 12.06 -29.24 3.26
C GLY A 144 11.92 -27.72 3.08
N LEU A 145 10.94 -27.08 3.74
CA LEU A 145 10.74 -25.61 3.69
C LEU A 145 11.85 -24.86 4.47
N VAL A 146 12.35 -23.80 3.90
CA VAL A 146 13.27 -22.86 4.56
C VAL A 146 12.51 -21.64 5.02
N TYR A 147 12.46 -21.41 6.34
CA TYR A 147 11.74 -20.29 6.92
C TYR A 147 12.63 -19.08 7.13
N LEU A 148 12.16 -17.92 6.69
CA LEU A 148 12.77 -16.62 6.98
C LEU A 148 11.95 -15.90 8.06
N ASP A 149 12.62 -15.33 9.03
CA ASP A 149 11.99 -14.51 10.05
C ASP A 149 11.31 -13.28 9.43
N GLY A 150 10.03 -13.14 9.66
CA GLY A 150 9.29 -11.95 9.22
C GLY A 150 9.62 -10.72 10.05
N VAL A 151 9.27 -9.54 9.54
CA VAL A 151 9.36 -8.28 10.29
C VAL A 151 8.02 -7.99 10.95
N THR A 152 8.00 -7.93 12.27
CA THR A 152 6.79 -7.60 13.04
C THR A 152 6.16 -6.30 12.57
N LYS A 153 4.87 -6.29 12.28
CA LYS A 153 4.06 -5.21 11.69
C LYS A 153 4.31 -4.93 10.20
N ALA A 154 5.31 -5.54 9.57
CA ALA A 154 5.63 -5.36 8.16
C ALA A 154 5.61 -6.70 7.39
N THR A 155 4.89 -7.70 7.88
CA THR A 155 4.86 -9.06 7.31
C THR A 155 4.41 -9.07 5.85
N ALA A 156 3.44 -8.23 5.47
CA ALA A 156 2.99 -8.13 4.08
C ALA A 156 4.11 -7.60 3.16
N SER A 157 4.80 -6.53 3.55
CA SER A 157 5.88 -5.93 2.76
C SER A 157 7.07 -6.87 2.57
N VAL A 158 7.48 -7.61 3.63
CA VAL A 158 8.59 -8.56 3.50
C VAL A 158 8.20 -9.82 2.71
N ARG A 159 6.93 -10.23 2.73
CA ARG A 159 6.44 -11.30 1.85
C ARG A 159 6.49 -10.87 0.38
N ILE A 160 6.06 -9.66 0.06
CA ILE A 160 6.15 -9.12 -1.31
C ILE A 160 7.62 -9.03 -1.75
N ALA A 161 8.52 -8.61 -0.88
CA ALA A 161 9.95 -8.61 -1.16
C ALA A 161 10.49 -10.04 -1.44
N ASN A 162 10.07 -11.03 -0.63
CA ASN A 162 10.37 -12.43 -0.87
C ASN A 162 9.88 -12.90 -2.26
N ASP A 163 8.63 -12.59 -2.58
CA ASP A 163 8.03 -12.99 -3.85
C ASP A 163 8.75 -12.31 -5.04
N SER A 164 9.16 -11.05 -4.90
CA SER A 164 9.96 -10.34 -5.91
C SER A 164 11.35 -10.97 -6.10
N ILE A 165 12.03 -11.29 -5.00
CA ILE A 165 13.34 -11.97 -5.03
C ILE A 165 13.21 -13.32 -5.71
N LEU A 166 12.28 -14.16 -5.26
CA LEU A 166 12.09 -15.50 -5.80
C LEU A 166 11.64 -15.47 -7.26
N GLY A 167 10.69 -14.61 -7.61
CA GLY A 167 10.20 -14.46 -8.98
C GLY A 167 11.30 -14.09 -9.97
N ALA A 168 12.08 -13.05 -9.65
CA ALA A 168 13.22 -12.62 -10.47
C ALA A 168 14.30 -13.70 -10.56
N THR A 169 14.62 -14.33 -9.42
CA THR A 169 15.67 -15.37 -9.37
C THR A 169 15.25 -16.62 -10.14
N LEU A 170 14.01 -17.07 -10.02
CA LEU A 170 13.48 -18.21 -10.77
C LEU A 170 13.50 -17.94 -12.28
N GLN A 171 13.16 -16.72 -12.70
CA GLN A 171 13.24 -16.34 -14.11
C GLN A 171 14.69 -16.43 -14.64
N VAL A 172 15.66 -15.87 -13.91
CA VAL A 172 17.09 -15.94 -14.28
C VAL A 172 17.58 -17.39 -14.26
N ALA A 173 17.23 -18.17 -13.25
CA ALA A 173 17.62 -19.58 -13.15
C ALA A 173 17.09 -20.42 -14.31
N ARG A 174 15.84 -20.25 -14.70
CA ARG A 174 15.27 -20.94 -15.87
C ARG A 174 15.99 -20.58 -17.16
N GLU A 175 16.17 -19.28 -17.40
CA GLU A 175 16.79 -18.80 -18.63
C GLU A 175 18.28 -19.16 -18.71
N LYS A 176 19.05 -18.99 -17.65
CA LYS A 176 20.50 -19.11 -17.69
C LYS A 176 21.04 -20.44 -17.19
N MET A 177 20.39 -21.05 -16.19
CA MET A 177 20.89 -22.31 -15.59
C MET A 177 20.26 -23.54 -16.24
N LYS A 178 19.02 -23.48 -16.68
CA LYS A 178 18.29 -24.61 -17.30
C LYS A 178 18.13 -24.49 -18.82
N GLY A 179 18.47 -23.32 -19.41
CA GLY A 179 18.33 -23.08 -20.85
C GLY A 179 16.90 -23.05 -21.35
N ILE A 180 15.93 -22.86 -20.47
CA ILE A 180 14.50 -22.85 -20.78
C ILE A 180 14.09 -21.44 -21.16
N SER A 181 13.48 -21.29 -22.34
CA SER A 181 12.92 -20.01 -22.77
C SER A 181 11.79 -19.60 -21.83
N THR A 182 11.90 -18.42 -21.25
CA THR A 182 10.84 -17.81 -20.42
C THR A 182 9.80 -17.16 -21.33
N ALA A 183 8.91 -17.96 -21.92
CA ALA A 183 7.69 -17.42 -22.50
C ALA A 183 6.83 -16.81 -21.37
N PRO A 184 6.05 -15.73 -21.63
CA PRO A 184 5.09 -15.24 -20.65
C PRO A 184 4.17 -16.37 -20.19
N PRO A 185 3.86 -16.49 -18.87
CA PRO A 185 3.00 -17.55 -18.39
C PRO A 185 1.63 -17.48 -19.07
N ALA A 186 1.03 -18.64 -19.30
CA ALA A 186 -0.29 -18.74 -19.85
C ALA A 186 -1.35 -18.32 -18.83
N TYR A 187 -2.49 -17.84 -19.32
CA TYR A 187 -3.65 -17.44 -18.51
C TYR A 187 -4.88 -18.23 -18.95
N PRO A 188 -5.81 -18.57 -18.05
CA PRO A 188 -7.05 -19.22 -18.42
C PRO A 188 -7.78 -18.45 -19.53
N ASN A 189 -8.11 -19.16 -20.61
CA ASN A 189 -8.80 -18.58 -21.76
C ASN A 189 -10.29 -18.44 -21.45
N GLN A 190 -10.78 -17.22 -21.35
CA GLN A 190 -12.17 -16.90 -21.05
C GLN A 190 -13.14 -17.26 -22.17
N ASP A 191 -12.65 -17.45 -23.41
CA ASP A 191 -13.46 -17.77 -24.58
C ASP A 191 -13.76 -19.28 -24.69
N VAL A 192 -13.07 -20.13 -23.91
CA VAL A 192 -13.30 -21.57 -23.87
C VAL A 192 -14.39 -21.89 -22.85
N ASP A 193 -15.54 -22.29 -23.34
CA ASP A 193 -16.72 -22.62 -22.54
C ASP A 193 -17.25 -24.02 -22.89
N GLU A 194 -16.62 -25.05 -22.31
CA GLU A 194 -16.98 -26.46 -22.46
C GLU A 194 -17.83 -26.90 -21.27
N THR A 195 -18.86 -27.74 -21.54
CA THR A 195 -19.63 -28.41 -20.51
C THR A 195 -19.00 -29.77 -20.26
N LEU A 196 -18.27 -29.90 -19.17
CA LEU A 196 -17.56 -31.12 -18.78
C LEU A 196 -18.17 -31.71 -17.51
N THR A 197 -18.01 -33.03 -17.36
CA THR A 197 -18.29 -33.76 -16.14
C THR A 197 -16.98 -34.24 -15.49
N TRP A 198 -17.01 -34.69 -14.23
CA TRP A 198 -15.84 -35.26 -13.58
C TRP A 198 -15.26 -36.43 -14.38
N SER A 199 -16.11 -37.31 -14.92
CA SER A 199 -15.69 -38.42 -15.76
C SER A 199 -14.98 -37.98 -17.02
N ASP A 200 -15.42 -36.85 -17.63
CA ASP A 200 -14.75 -36.29 -18.81
C ASP A 200 -13.37 -35.76 -18.43
N LEU A 201 -13.25 -35.06 -17.28
CA LEU A 201 -11.96 -34.56 -16.78
C LEU A 201 -10.95 -35.72 -16.59
N VAL A 202 -11.37 -36.81 -15.96
CA VAL A 202 -10.50 -37.97 -15.74
C VAL A 202 -10.12 -38.63 -17.08
N THR A 203 -11.09 -38.82 -17.98
CA THR A 203 -10.84 -39.47 -19.28
C THR A 203 -9.92 -38.67 -20.19
N GLN A 204 -9.99 -37.33 -20.09
CA GLN A 204 -9.14 -36.40 -20.86
C GLN A 204 -7.77 -36.16 -20.21
N GLY A 205 -7.50 -36.72 -19.03
CA GLY A 205 -6.24 -36.52 -18.32
C GLY A 205 -6.09 -35.13 -17.70
N LEU A 206 -7.19 -34.39 -17.52
CA LEU A 206 -7.22 -33.08 -16.87
C LEU A 206 -7.16 -33.16 -15.35
N VAL A 207 -7.16 -34.37 -14.79
CA VAL A 207 -7.05 -34.66 -13.38
C VAL A 207 -5.86 -35.59 -13.15
N GLY A 208 -4.95 -35.20 -12.29
CA GLY A 208 -3.89 -36.03 -11.78
C GLY A 208 -4.41 -36.88 -10.60
N HIS A 209 -4.03 -38.16 -10.54
CA HIS A 209 -4.39 -39.04 -9.46
C HIS A 209 -3.19 -39.89 -9.03
N LEU A 210 -2.89 -39.87 -7.74
CA LEU A 210 -1.87 -40.75 -7.16
C LEU A 210 -2.45 -41.49 -5.99
N ARG A 211 -2.32 -42.84 -6.06
CA ARG A 211 -2.67 -43.76 -5.00
C ARG A 211 -1.48 -44.61 -4.66
N VAL A 212 -1.10 -44.61 -3.39
CA VAL A 212 0.01 -45.42 -2.84
C VAL A 212 -0.52 -46.24 -1.69
N THR A 213 -0.26 -47.54 -1.72
CA THR A 213 -0.69 -48.48 -0.68
C THR A 213 0.24 -48.46 0.53
N ASN A 214 -0.26 -49.00 1.64
CA ASN A 214 0.54 -49.19 2.84
C ASN A 214 1.77 -50.09 2.60
N ALA A 215 1.66 -51.13 1.77
CA ALA A 215 2.78 -52.00 1.41
C ALA A 215 3.85 -51.24 0.63
N GLU A 216 3.45 -50.39 -0.35
CA GLU A 216 4.39 -49.61 -1.15
C GLU A 216 5.15 -48.56 -0.32
N ILE A 217 4.49 -47.95 0.66
CA ILE A 217 5.17 -46.97 1.55
C ILE A 217 6.08 -47.72 2.54
N GLN A 218 5.67 -48.93 3.02
CA GLN A 218 6.49 -49.74 3.87
C GLN A 218 7.80 -50.14 3.19
N ASP A 219 7.73 -50.54 1.92
CA ASP A 219 8.93 -50.87 1.13
C ASP A 219 9.88 -49.68 0.95
N ARG A 220 9.35 -48.45 0.84
CA ARG A 220 10.17 -47.23 0.72
C ARG A 220 10.90 -46.89 2.00
N PHE A 221 10.37 -47.25 3.17
CA PHE A 221 11.06 -47.09 4.45
C PHE A 221 11.94 -48.29 4.82
N ALA A 222 11.99 -49.34 3.98
CA ALA A 222 12.79 -50.54 4.25
C ALA A 222 14.27 -50.21 4.51
N GLY A 223 14.82 -50.81 5.56
CA GLY A 223 16.22 -50.61 5.96
C GLY A 223 16.48 -49.28 6.70
N THR A 224 15.47 -48.52 6.98
CA THR A 224 15.54 -47.30 7.82
C THR A 224 15.05 -47.57 9.23
N LYS A 225 15.37 -46.71 10.21
CA LYS A 225 14.88 -46.83 11.59
C LYS A 225 13.37 -46.60 11.71
N TRP A 226 12.72 -45.97 10.72
CA TRP A 226 11.30 -45.67 10.66
C TRP A 226 10.44 -46.80 10.09
N TYR A 227 11.05 -47.95 9.76
CA TYR A 227 10.35 -49.09 9.14
C TYR A 227 9.22 -49.63 10.00
N ASP A 228 9.44 -49.77 11.31
CA ASP A 228 8.49 -50.36 12.27
C ASP A 228 7.57 -49.30 12.94
N ASP A 229 7.66 -48.02 12.59
CA ASP A 229 6.91 -46.97 13.25
C ASP A 229 5.46 -46.77 12.76
N ASP A 230 5.00 -47.60 11.81
CA ASP A 230 3.64 -47.58 11.29
C ASP A 230 3.02 -48.95 11.33
N PRO A 231 2.46 -49.38 12.48
CA PRO A 231 1.82 -50.69 12.62
C PRO A 231 0.64 -50.91 11.67
N GLU A 232 -0.11 -49.85 11.36
CA GLU A 232 -1.25 -49.88 10.45
C GLU A 232 -0.84 -50.26 9.03
N ALA A 233 0.33 -49.80 8.59
CA ALA A 233 0.88 -50.20 7.30
C ALA A 233 1.23 -51.67 7.23
N ALA A 234 1.66 -52.26 8.34
CA ALA A 234 1.94 -53.70 8.43
C ALA A 234 0.65 -54.55 8.52
N ASP A 235 -0.36 -54.10 9.28
CA ASP A 235 -1.61 -54.81 9.51
C ASP A 235 -2.54 -54.79 8.29
N TYR A 236 -2.53 -53.70 7.51
CA TYR A 236 -3.42 -53.49 6.35
C TYR A 236 -2.66 -53.12 5.08
N PRO A 237 -1.82 -53.98 4.51
CA PRO A 237 -0.90 -53.66 3.42
C PRO A 237 -1.58 -53.15 2.14
N ASP A 238 -2.76 -53.64 1.82
CA ASP A 238 -3.51 -53.33 0.61
C ASP A 238 -4.35 -52.05 0.70
N GLN A 239 -4.50 -51.48 1.91
CA GLN A 239 -5.21 -50.21 2.08
C GLN A 239 -4.40 -49.04 1.57
N PRO A 240 -5.07 -47.95 1.10
CA PRO A 240 -4.38 -46.79 0.64
C PRO A 240 -3.75 -46.03 1.83
N TYR A 241 -2.43 -45.80 1.75
CA TYR A 241 -1.71 -44.89 2.63
C TYR A 241 -1.96 -43.46 2.21
N LEU A 242 -1.74 -43.15 0.93
CA LEU A 242 -1.97 -41.87 0.29
C LEU A 242 -2.88 -42.09 -0.93
N ASP A 243 -3.92 -41.34 -1.06
CA ASP A 243 -4.82 -41.35 -2.22
C ASP A 243 -5.34 -39.92 -2.43
N PHE A 244 -4.85 -39.25 -3.47
CA PHE A 244 -5.25 -37.87 -3.73
C PHE A 244 -5.40 -37.58 -5.21
N TRP A 245 -6.25 -36.59 -5.46
CA TRP A 245 -6.53 -36.03 -6.78
C TRP A 245 -6.05 -34.59 -6.85
N ILE A 246 -5.52 -34.16 -8.01
CA ILE A 246 -5.09 -32.80 -8.23
C ILE A 246 -5.60 -32.29 -9.57
N VAL A 247 -6.07 -31.04 -9.58
CA VAL A 247 -6.69 -30.42 -10.76
C VAL A 247 -6.39 -28.94 -10.77
N ASP A 248 -5.99 -28.42 -11.93
CA ASP A 248 -5.97 -26.99 -12.18
C ASP A 248 -7.40 -26.50 -12.41
N VAL A 249 -7.90 -25.65 -11.52
CA VAL A 249 -9.27 -25.11 -11.55
C VAL A 249 -9.34 -23.64 -11.98
N GLY A 250 -8.25 -23.10 -12.53
CA GLY A 250 -8.24 -21.77 -13.15
C GLY A 250 -9.13 -21.67 -14.39
N PRO A 251 -9.17 -22.67 -15.28
CA PRO A 251 -10.11 -22.67 -16.40
C PRO A 251 -11.55 -22.89 -15.93
N LYS A 252 -12.46 -21.99 -16.32
CA LYS A 252 -13.88 -22.01 -15.91
C LYS A 252 -14.62 -23.29 -16.24
N SER A 253 -14.31 -23.91 -17.40
CA SER A 253 -14.92 -25.17 -17.84
C SER A 253 -14.59 -26.32 -16.88
N ILE A 254 -13.35 -26.36 -16.36
CA ILE A 254 -12.89 -27.36 -15.39
C ILE A 254 -13.51 -27.09 -14.02
N ALA A 255 -13.44 -25.84 -13.53
CA ALA A 255 -14.01 -25.46 -12.24
C ALA A 255 -15.50 -25.80 -12.15
N ARG A 256 -16.29 -25.51 -13.20
CA ARG A 256 -17.73 -25.79 -13.27
C ARG A 256 -18.07 -27.31 -13.25
N ALA A 257 -17.17 -28.14 -13.72
CA ALA A 257 -17.37 -29.60 -13.65
C ALA A 257 -17.23 -30.13 -12.24
N ILE A 258 -16.56 -29.42 -11.34
CA ILE A 258 -16.14 -29.89 -10.02
C ILE A 258 -16.92 -29.23 -8.89
N PHE A 259 -17.11 -27.91 -8.94
CA PHE A 259 -17.63 -27.14 -7.82
C PHE A 259 -19.12 -26.87 -7.90
N THR A 260 -19.77 -26.74 -6.72
CA THR A 260 -21.10 -26.16 -6.59
C THR A 260 -21.08 -24.67 -6.92
N GLN A 261 -22.26 -24.06 -7.16
CA GLN A 261 -22.37 -22.64 -7.52
C GLN A 261 -21.78 -21.72 -6.45
N ASP A 262 -22.00 -22.01 -5.17
CA ASP A 262 -21.47 -21.20 -4.06
C ASP A 262 -19.95 -21.14 -4.07
N THR A 263 -19.28 -22.28 -4.28
CA THR A 263 -17.80 -22.31 -4.40
C THR A 263 -17.31 -21.62 -5.67
N LEU A 264 -18.03 -21.70 -6.79
CA LEU A 264 -17.69 -20.98 -8.01
C LEU A 264 -17.74 -19.47 -7.81
N ASP A 265 -18.77 -18.97 -7.12
CA ASP A 265 -18.94 -17.54 -6.84
C ASP A 265 -17.81 -17.02 -5.91
N GLU A 266 -17.41 -17.82 -4.89
CA GLU A 266 -16.28 -17.51 -4.03
C GLU A 266 -14.93 -17.51 -4.79
N LEU A 267 -14.73 -18.51 -5.65
CA LEU A 267 -13.53 -18.61 -6.48
C LEU A 267 -13.43 -17.46 -7.49
N ASP A 268 -14.52 -17.13 -8.16
CA ASP A 268 -14.59 -15.99 -9.08
C ASP A 268 -14.32 -14.66 -8.36
N HIS A 269 -14.85 -14.50 -7.16
CA HIS A 269 -14.56 -13.34 -6.33
C HIS A 269 -13.08 -13.28 -5.94
N PHE A 270 -12.51 -14.38 -5.48
CA PHE A 270 -11.10 -14.49 -5.15
C PHE A 270 -10.20 -14.12 -6.34
N LEU A 271 -10.45 -14.71 -7.52
CA LEU A 271 -9.69 -14.45 -8.73
C LEU A 271 -9.88 -13.02 -9.28
N SER A 272 -10.99 -12.37 -8.97
CA SER A 272 -11.20 -10.95 -9.32
C SER A 272 -10.26 -10.01 -8.55
N ILE A 273 -9.85 -10.40 -7.33
CA ILE A 273 -8.91 -9.67 -6.48
C ILE A 273 -7.47 -10.11 -6.77
N SER A 274 -7.24 -11.41 -6.95
CA SER A 274 -5.94 -12.04 -7.17
C SER A 274 -5.81 -12.53 -8.61
N THR A 275 -5.80 -11.62 -9.56
CA THR A 275 -5.88 -11.90 -11.01
C THR A 275 -4.69 -12.68 -11.57
N THR A 276 -3.57 -12.71 -10.85
CA THR A 276 -2.35 -13.42 -11.25
C THR A 276 -2.21 -14.80 -10.62
N ASP A 277 -3.07 -15.14 -9.67
CA ASP A 277 -3.03 -16.44 -9.02
C ASP A 277 -3.65 -17.54 -9.89
N GLU A 278 -3.03 -18.72 -9.87
CA GLU A 278 -3.59 -19.95 -10.43
C GLU A 278 -4.06 -20.84 -9.30
N PRO A 279 -5.35 -21.17 -9.26
CA PRO A 279 -5.92 -22.04 -8.23
C PRO A 279 -5.78 -23.51 -8.61
N ILE A 280 -5.30 -24.31 -7.69
CA ILE A 280 -5.10 -25.75 -7.85
C ILE A 280 -5.90 -26.47 -6.76
N LEU A 281 -6.87 -27.28 -7.17
CA LEU A 281 -7.63 -28.11 -6.26
C LEU A 281 -6.85 -29.38 -5.92
N VAL A 282 -6.83 -29.73 -4.65
CA VAL A 282 -6.38 -31.02 -4.16
C VAL A 282 -7.50 -31.71 -3.33
N ILE A 283 -7.73 -33.00 -3.54
CA ILE A 283 -8.71 -33.78 -2.79
C ILE A 283 -7.99 -34.99 -2.21
N GLU A 284 -7.98 -35.14 -0.89
CA GLU A 284 -7.37 -36.29 -0.19
C GLU A 284 -8.45 -37.25 0.32
N THR A 285 -8.26 -38.53 0.07
CA THR A 285 -9.25 -39.58 0.41
C THR A 285 -8.68 -40.70 1.29
N ALA A 286 -7.38 -40.68 1.60
CA ALA A 286 -6.70 -41.70 2.40
C ALA A 286 -6.29 -41.15 3.78
N ARG A 287 -5.64 -42.03 4.59
CA ARG A 287 -5.24 -41.71 5.97
C ARG A 287 -4.09 -40.69 6.09
N HIS A 288 -3.16 -40.70 5.12
CA HIS A 288 -2.11 -39.68 5.08
C HIS A 288 -2.62 -38.45 4.37
N GLY A 289 -2.61 -37.31 5.06
CA GLY A 289 -3.04 -36.02 4.50
C GLY A 289 -1.96 -35.37 3.64
N LEU A 290 -2.34 -34.29 2.99
CA LEU A 290 -1.43 -33.40 2.22
C LEU A 290 -0.90 -32.24 3.05
N VAL A 291 -1.44 -32.02 4.24
CA VAL A 291 -1.04 -31.01 5.21
C VAL A 291 -1.09 -31.59 6.62
N SER A 292 -0.24 -31.10 7.51
CA SER A 292 -0.18 -31.52 8.91
C SER A 292 -1.43 -31.18 9.71
N PRO A 293 -1.64 -31.83 10.87
CA PRO A 293 -2.68 -31.41 11.81
C PRO A 293 -2.56 -29.97 12.31
N ASP A 294 -1.34 -29.43 12.33
CA ASP A 294 -1.04 -28.08 12.78
C ASP A 294 -1.08 -27.05 11.64
N PHE A 295 -1.46 -27.48 10.44
CA PHE A 295 -1.55 -26.60 9.28
C PHE A 295 -2.54 -25.46 9.51
N VAL A 296 -2.08 -24.23 9.27
CA VAL A 296 -2.87 -22.99 9.38
C VAL A 296 -3.33 -22.54 8.00
N ARG A 297 -4.65 -22.32 7.86
CA ARG A 297 -5.24 -21.79 6.62
C ARG A 297 -4.56 -20.50 6.18
N ASN A 298 -4.55 -20.26 4.87
CA ASN A 298 -3.88 -19.10 4.24
C ASN A 298 -2.36 -19.05 4.47
N THR A 299 -1.73 -20.21 4.69
CA THR A 299 -0.25 -20.35 4.72
C THR A 299 0.23 -21.34 3.65
N SER A 300 1.54 -21.53 3.53
CA SER A 300 2.11 -22.55 2.66
C SER A 300 1.85 -23.94 3.25
N PRO A 301 1.43 -24.92 2.44
CA PRO A 301 1.29 -26.29 2.91
C PRO A 301 2.65 -26.89 3.26
N ASP A 302 2.68 -27.80 4.20
CA ASP A 302 3.93 -28.37 4.76
C ASP A 302 4.28 -29.75 4.18
N TRP A 303 3.31 -30.55 3.74
CA TRP A 303 3.56 -31.90 3.22
C TRP A 303 3.39 -32.02 1.70
N ILE A 304 2.81 -31.04 1.04
CA ILE A 304 2.70 -30.98 -0.42
C ILE A 304 3.49 -29.78 -0.97
N GLY A 305 4.27 -30.06 -1.99
CA GLY A 305 5.00 -29.06 -2.76
C GLY A 305 4.78 -29.26 -4.25
N MET A 306 5.25 -28.31 -5.04
CA MET A 306 5.15 -28.37 -6.49
C MET A 306 6.47 -27.91 -7.12
N GLU A 307 6.83 -28.53 -8.23
CA GLU A 307 8.02 -28.15 -9.02
C GLU A 307 7.64 -27.99 -10.49
N GLN A 308 8.31 -27.08 -11.15
CA GLN A 308 8.25 -26.95 -12.60
C GLN A 308 9.65 -26.74 -13.16
N SER A 309 10.02 -27.55 -14.15
CA SER A 309 11.37 -27.54 -14.74
C SER A 309 12.50 -27.79 -13.70
N GLY A 310 12.20 -28.53 -12.64
CA GLY A 310 13.15 -28.83 -11.55
C GLY A 310 13.43 -27.66 -10.63
N LEU A 311 12.53 -26.66 -10.58
CA LEU A 311 12.58 -25.53 -9.65
C LEU A 311 11.29 -25.51 -8.81
N PRO A 312 11.36 -25.21 -7.52
CA PRO A 312 10.20 -25.19 -6.64
C PRO A 312 9.24 -24.07 -7.03
N ILE A 313 7.95 -24.35 -6.92
CA ILE A 313 6.86 -23.40 -7.08
C ILE A 313 6.26 -23.10 -5.71
N ALA A 314 6.12 -21.83 -5.38
CA ALA A 314 5.53 -21.41 -4.13
C ALA A 314 4.02 -21.70 -4.13
N LEU A 315 3.59 -22.60 -3.23
CA LEU A 315 2.19 -22.90 -2.97
C LEU A 315 1.71 -22.20 -1.70
N ARG A 316 0.43 -21.80 -1.71
CA ARG A 316 -0.24 -21.26 -0.55
C ARG A 316 -1.72 -21.68 -0.56
N ASP A 317 -2.30 -21.90 0.60
CA ASP A 317 -3.74 -22.12 0.71
C ASP A 317 -4.52 -20.85 0.34
N ALA A 318 -5.55 -20.98 -0.48
CA ALA A 318 -6.41 -19.88 -0.88
C ALA A 318 -7.44 -19.47 0.19
N ASP A 319 -7.57 -20.28 1.25
CA ASP A 319 -8.51 -20.08 2.36
C ASP A 319 -9.98 -19.98 1.93
N LEU A 320 -10.35 -20.79 0.92
CA LEU A 320 -11.72 -20.89 0.42
C LEU A 320 -12.42 -22.12 0.98
N TYR A 321 -13.73 -22.02 1.19
CA TYR A 321 -14.56 -23.19 1.49
C TYR A 321 -14.91 -23.93 0.20
N VAL A 322 -14.71 -25.24 0.20
CA VAL A 322 -14.88 -26.07 -0.99
C VAL A 322 -16.07 -27.00 -0.84
N SER A 323 -17.05 -26.85 -1.72
CA SER A 323 -18.19 -27.79 -1.88
C SER A 323 -18.14 -28.41 -3.27
N LEU A 324 -18.04 -29.71 -3.31
CA LEU A 324 -17.89 -30.51 -4.53
C LEU A 324 -19.26 -30.90 -5.08
N ARG A 325 -19.36 -31.11 -6.39
CA ARG A 325 -20.54 -31.68 -7.04
C ARG A 325 -20.62 -33.21 -6.85
N ASP A 326 -21.83 -33.74 -7.01
CA ASP A 326 -22.05 -35.18 -7.04
C ASP A 326 -21.20 -35.83 -8.14
N GLY A 327 -20.59 -36.96 -7.82
CA GLY A 327 -19.72 -37.71 -8.72
C GLY A 327 -18.22 -37.34 -8.65
N VAL A 328 -17.86 -36.26 -7.94
CA VAL A 328 -16.47 -35.99 -7.56
C VAL A 328 -16.13 -36.82 -6.32
N PRO A 329 -14.88 -37.32 -6.17
CA PRO A 329 -14.49 -38.12 -5.00
C PRO A 329 -14.77 -37.38 -3.68
N GLU A 330 -15.43 -38.07 -2.73
CA GLU A 330 -15.65 -37.51 -1.40
C GLU A 330 -14.36 -37.61 -0.58
N GLY A 331 -13.88 -36.42 -0.09
CA GLY A 331 -12.66 -36.32 0.70
C GLY A 331 -12.46 -34.92 1.23
N ARG A 332 -11.35 -34.72 1.92
CA ARG A 332 -10.95 -33.36 2.32
C ARG A 332 -10.41 -32.62 1.10
N ALA A 333 -11.05 -31.52 0.75
CA ALA A 333 -10.69 -30.71 -0.41
C ALA A 333 -10.08 -29.37 0.02
N LEU A 334 -8.99 -28.97 -0.63
CA LEU A 334 -8.31 -27.70 -0.43
C LEU A 334 -8.04 -27.05 -1.80
N ILE A 335 -8.22 -25.76 -1.90
CA ILE A 335 -7.74 -24.98 -3.05
C ILE A 335 -6.42 -24.32 -2.65
N LEU A 336 -5.35 -24.79 -3.26
CA LEU A 336 -4.03 -24.16 -3.19
C LEU A 336 -3.92 -23.14 -4.32
N ARG A 337 -3.06 -22.14 -4.16
CA ARG A 337 -2.79 -21.12 -5.18
C ARG A 337 -1.31 -20.91 -5.38
N THR A 338 -0.93 -20.53 -6.58
CA THR A 338 0.40 -20.05 -6.91
C THR A 338 0.31 -18.81 -7.78
N ASP A 339 1.22 -17.86 -7.60
CA ASP A 339 1.24 -16.65 -8.41
C ASP A 339 2.04 -16.92 -9.71
N ARG A 340 1.40 -16.75 -10.86
CA ARG A 340 2.04 -16.90 -12.18
C ARG A 340 3.23 -15.98 -12.40
N ARG A 341 3.28 -14.83 -11.70
CA ARG A 341 4.44 -13.92 -11.74
C ARG A 341 5.70 -14.54 -11.13
N LEU A 342 5.53 -15.54 -10.25
CA LEU A 342 6.65 -16.31 -9.69
C LEU A 342 7.13 -17.41 -10.67
N GLY A 343 6.69 -17.34 -11.91
CA GLY A 343 7.17 -18.17 -13.00
C GLY A 343 6.45 -19.49 -13.18
N PHE A 344 5.30 -19.72 -12.56
CA PHE A 344 4.45 -20.87 -12.87
C PHE A 344 3.74 -20.68 -14.22
N ASP A 345 3.85 -21.68 -15.11
CA ASP A 345 3.12 -21.75 -16.36
C ASP A 345 2.15 -22.93 -16.31
N PRO A 346 0.83 -22.69 -16.15
CA PRO A 346 -0.15 -23.75 -15.99
C PRO A 346 -0.31 -24.64 -17.23
N ALA A 347 0.04 -24.15 -18.42
CA ALA A 347 -0.01 -24.92 -19.67
C ALA A 347 1.22 -25.82 -19.89
N ALA A 348 2.31 -25.63 -19.11
CA ALA A 348 3.50 -26.45 -19.20
C ALA A 348 3.46 -27.58 -18.15
N PRO A 349 4.17 -28.73 -18.37
CA PRO A 349 4.21 -29.82 -17.39
C PRO A 349 4.77 -29.35 -16.04
N TRP A 350 4.21 -29.86 -14.95
CA TRP A 350 4.63 -29.64 -13.57
C TRP A 350 4.49 -30.91 -12.73
N THR A 351 5.27 -31.00 -11.67
CA THR A 351 5.36 -32.17 -10.79
C THR A 351 4.91 -31.80 -9.40
N VAL A 352 4.00 -32.58 -8.85
CA VAL A 352 3.59 -32.51 -7.43
C VAL A 352 4.50 -33.41 -6.63
N LYS A 353 4.96 -32.93 -5.48
CA LYS A 353 5.69 -33.71 -4.48
C LYS A 353 4.88 -33.78 -3.20
N VAL A 354 4.67 -34.96 -2.69
CA VAL A 354 4.05 -35.20 -1.38
C VAL A 354 5.04 -35.93 -0.51
N SER A 355 5.35 -35.36 0.65
CA SER A 355 6.23 -35.99 1.64
C SER A 355 5.43 -36.87 2.56
N ALA A 356 5.64 -38.17 2.46
CA ALA A 356 5.15 -39.15 3.41
C ALA A 356 6.06 -39.16 4.64
N LEU A 357 5.48 -39.00 5.83
CA LEU A 357 6.22 -38.85 7.08
C LEU A 357 6.00 -40.04 8.00
N ARG A 358 7.07 -40.40 8.74
CA ARG A 358 7.00 -41.26 9.92
C ARG A 358 7.83 -40.70 11.04
N GLU A 359 7.36 -40.87 12.27
CA GLU A 359 8.02 -40.33 13.46
C GLU A 359 8.56 -41.51 14.29
N HIS A 360 9.83 -41.41 14.70
CA HIS A 360 10.49 -42.38 15.56
C HIS A 360 10.81 -41.79 16.92
N GLY A 361 10.31 -42.39 17.99
CA GLY A 361 10.56 -41.94 19.37
C GLY A 361 9.40 -41.23 20.03
N MET A 362 9.29 -41.32 21.39
CA MET A 362 8.15 -40.82 22.16
C MET A 362 8.30 -39.40 22.71
N PHE A 363 9.51 -38.92 22.98
CA PHE A 363 9.73 -37.63 23.68
C PHE A 363 10.32 -36.53 22.80
N GLN A 364 11.11 -36.90 21.80
CA GLN A 364 11.64 -36.04 20.75
C GLN A 364 11.62 -36.87 19.46
N PRO A 365 10.48 -36.91 18.75
CA PRO A 365 10.36 -37.74 17.59
C PRO A 365 11.31 -37.25 16.49
N GLU A 366 12.10 -38.17 15.94
CA GLU A 366 12.86 -37.93 14.73
C GLU A 366 11.99 -38.26 13.53
N VAL A 367 11.79 -37.28 12.65
CA VAL A 367 10.97 -37.42 11.45
C VAL A 367 11.77 -37.97 10.30
N GLY A 368 11.26 -39.06 9.69
CA GLY A 368 11.75 -39.60 8.43
C GLY A 368 10.76 -39.27 7.31
N THR A 369 11.26 -38.87 6.17
CA THR A 369 10.43 -38.48 5.02
C THR A 369 10.77 -39.27 3.78
N VAL A 370 9.76 -39.60 2.99
CA VAL A 370 9.87 -40.21 1.66
C VAL A 370 9.03 -39.38 0.70
N ASP A 371 9.65 -38.85 -0.37
CA ASP A 371 8.94 -38.04 -1.36
C ASP A 371 8.25 -38.95 -2.41
N LEU A 372 6.98 -38.64 -2.65
CA LEU A 372 6.14 -39.26 -3.67
C LEU A 372 5.86 -38.19 -4.72
N THR A 373 5.97 -38.53 -5.99
CA THR A 373 5.83 -37.56 -7.10
C THR A 373 4.71 -37.95 -8.05
N LEU A 374 4.03 -36.93 -8.56
CA LEU A 374 3.00 -37.03 -9.60
C LEU A 374 3.21 -35.95 -10.65
N ASP A 375 3.47 -36.35 -11.89
CA ASP A 375 3.53 -35.41 -13.01
C ASP A 375 2.14 -35.10 -13.52
N HIS A 376 1.89 -33.83 -13.80
CA HIS A 376 0.62 -33.35 -14.33
C HIS A 376 0.84 -32.25 -15.39
N GLN A 377 -0.11 -32.13 -16.31
CA GLN A 377 -0.19 -31.04 -17.27
C GLN A 377 -1.66 -30.83 -17.65
N THR A 378 -2.13 -29.59 -17.58
CA THR A 378 -3.45 -29.21 -18.10
C THR A 378 -3.34 -28.89 -19.59
N ASP A 379 -4.34 -29.28 -20.39
CA ASP A 379 -4.34 -29.10 -21.85
C ASP A 379 -4.24 -27.61 -22.22
N GLU A 380 -3.32 -27.29 -23.12
CA GLU A 380 -3.03 -25.91 -23.58
C GLU A 380 -4.26 -25.20 -24.16
N ARG A 381 -5.28 -25.94 -24.65
CA ARG A 381 -6.52 -25.35 -25.21
C ARG A 381 -7.27 -24.46 -24.21
N PHE A 382 -7.14 -24.73 -22.91
CA PHE A 382 -7.79 -23.96 -21.84
C PHE A 382 -7.04 -22.66 -21.49
N PHE A 383 -5.91 -22.43 -22.12
CA PHE A 383 -5.07 -21.27 -21.84
C PHE A 383 -4.83 -20.41 -23.06
N SER A 384 -4.50 -19.16 -22.81
CA SER A 384 -4.02 -18.20 -23.79
C SER A 384 -2.74 -17.52 -23.30
N ARG A 385 -1.80 -17.26 -24.20
CA ARG A 385 -0.59 -16.50 -23.88
C ARG A 385 -0.78 -15.05 -24.30
N PRO A 386 -0.74 -14.09 -23.36
CA PRO A 386 -0.81 -12.69 -23.73
C PRO A 386 0.41 -12.32 -24.59
N LYS A 387 0.18 -11.55 -25.63
CA LYS A 387 1.30 -10.90 -26.33
C LYS A 387 2.02 -10.00 -25.34
N ALA A 388 3.35 -10.07 -25.28
CA ALA A 388 4.16 -9.25 -24.40
C ALA A 388 3.78 -7.76 -24.58
N GLN A 389 2.98 -7.25 -23.67
CA GLN A 389 2.66 -5.82 -23.59
C GLN A 389 3.70 -5.20 -22.67
N LYS A 390 4.25 -4.06 -23.08
CA LYS A 390 5.11 -3.29 -22.17
C LYS A 390 4.32 -2.99 -20.89
N PRO A 391 4.86 -3.29 -19.70
CA PRO A 391 4.15 -3.03 -18.45
C PRO A 391 3.78 -1.55 -18.38
N ILE A 392 2.52 -1.29 -18.05
CA ILE A 392 2.05 0.08 -17.82
C ILE A 392 2.74 0.59 -16.55
N PRO A 393 3.35 1.76 -16.56
CA PRO A 393 3.97 2.30 -15.36
C PRO A 393 2.97 2.34 -14.19
N PRO A 394 3.31 1.86 -12.99
CA PRO A 394 2.38 1.74 -11.86
C PRO A 394 1.64 3.04 -11.52
N TRP A 395 2.30 4.20 -11.65
CA TRP A 395 1.67 5.51 -11.43
C TRP A 395 0.54 5.81 -12.43
N LEU A 396 0.68 5.34 -13.69
CA LEU A 396 -0.34 5.53 -14.72
C LEU A 396 -1.53 4.59 -14.47
N ASP A 397 -1.26 3.39 -13.97
CA ASP A 397 -2.30 2.45 -13.55
C ASP A 397 -3.07 3.01 -12.35
N ALA A 398 -2.38 3.51 -11.31
CA ALA A 398 -3.00 4.18 -10.17
C ALA A 398 -3.88 5.38 -10.61
N LEU A 399 -3.43 6.15 -11.59
CA LEU A 399 -4.19 7.27 -12.13
C LEU A 399 -5.44 6.81 -12.90
N ARG A 400 -5.34 5.72 -13.68
CA ARG A 400 -6.47 5.15 -14.43
C ARG A 400 -7.52 4.58 -13.48
N ASN A 401 -7.10 3.82 -12.48
CA ASN A 401 -7.98 3.20 -11.50
C ASN A 401 -8.74 4.22 -10.64
N ARG A 402 -8.19 5.43 -10.45
CA ARG A 402 -8.82 6.53 -9.71
C ARG A 402 -9.29 7.68 -10.60
N ALA A 403 -9.42 7.48 -11.92
CA ALA A 403 -9.80 8.55 -12.85
C ALA A 403 -11.14 9.20 -12.51
N SER A 404 -12.16 8.42 -12.13
CA SER A 404 -13.47 8.93 -11.69
C SER A 404 -13.36 9.83 -10.47
N ASP A 405 -12.54 9.43 -9.50
CA ASP A 405 -12.32 10.19 -8.27
C ASP A 405 -11.57 11.50 -8.54
N MET A 406 -10.62 11.47 -9.47
CA MET A 406 -9.89 12.66 -9.92
C MET A 406 -10.81 13.65 -10.64
N ILE A 407 -11.71 13.17 -11.49
CA ILE A 407 -12.72 14.01 -12.16
C ILE A 407 -13.66 14.63 -11.11
N ALA A 408 -14.17 13.83 -10.17
CA ALA A 408 -15.04 14.33 -9.10
C ALA A 408 -14.32 15.35 -8.20
N LEU A 409 -13.03 15.12 -7.87
CA LEU A 409 -12.21 16.09 -7.14
C LEU A 409 -12.04 17.39 -7.92
N ALA A 410 -11.82 17.32 -9.23
CA ALA A 410 -11.73 18.51 -10.08
C ALA A 410 -13.06 19.27 -10.11
N VAL A 411 -14.20 18.58 -10.25
CA VAL A 411 -15.54 19.19 -10.23
C VAL A 411 -15.82 19.88 -8.88
N LEU A 412 -15.37 19.31 -7.77
CA LEU A 412 -15.50 19.93 -6.45
C LEU A 412 -14.53 21.11 -6.27
N SER A 413 -13.26 20.96 -6.63
CA SER A 413 -12.21 21.90 -6.29
C SER A 413 -12.14 23.13 -7.22
N ILE A 414 -12.31 22.92 -8.53
CA ILE A 414 -12.19 24.01 -9.51
C ILE A 414 -13.20 25.16 -9.25
N PRO A 415 -14.49 24.91 -9.02
CA PRO A 415 -15.44 26.00 -8.72
C PRO A 415 -15.11 26.73 -7.43
N ILE A 416 -14.66 26.04 -6.38
CA ILE A 416 -14.26 26.64 -5.11
C ILE A 416 -13.06 27.56 -5.32
N VAL A 417 -12.01 27.05 -5.97
CA VAL A 417 -10.79 27.81 -6.27
C VAL A 417 -11.10 29.02 -7.17
N ALA A 418 -11.90 28.83 -8.22
CA ALA A 418 -12.29 29.89 -9.13
C ALA A 418 -13.12 30.99 -8.42
N ALA A 419 -14.10 30.60 -7.58
CA ALA A 419 -14.88 31.55 -6.79
C ALA A 419 -14.00 32.36 -5.84
N LEU A 420 -13.05 31.71 -5.17
CA LEU A 420 -12.09 32.38 -4.28
C LEU A 420 -11.09 33.26 -5.03
N LEU A 421 -10.72 32.92 -6.26
CA LEU A 421 -9.76 33.67 -7.07
C LEU A 421 -10.37 34.90 -7.75
N PHE A 422 -11.56 34.74 -8.33
CA PHE A 422 -12.15 35.73 -9.20
C PHE A 422 -13.37 36.42 -8.62
N ARG A 423 -14.10 35.77 -7.71
CA ARG A 423 -15.43 36.21 -7.25
C ARG A 423 -15.61 36.18 -5.73
N GLN A 424 -14.52 36.37 -4.95
CA GLN A 424 -14.58 36.30 -3.48
C GLN A 424 -15.60 37.27 -2.84
N SER A 425 -15.69 38.51 -3.34
CA SER A 425 -16.66 39.49 -2.83
C SER A 425 -18.11 39.10 -3.16
N TRP A 426 -18.36 38.51 -4.34
CA TRP A 426 -19.66 38.00 -4.71
C TRP A 426 -20.04 36.81 -3.81
N LEU A 427 -19.09 35.87 -3.59
CA LEU A 427 -19.32 34.72 -2.70
C LEU A 427 -19.61 35.18 -1.26
N ALA A 428 -18.86 36.16 -0.75
CA ALA A 428 -19.04 36.73 0.58
C ALA A 428 -20.35 37.55 0.73
N ALA A 429 -20.92 38.04 -0.37
CA ALA A 429 -22.18 38.80 -0.40
C ALA A 429 -23.42 37.92 -0.48
N LEU A 430 -23.31 36.61 -0.71
CA LEU A 430 -24.45 35.70 -0.79
C LEU A 430 -25.23 35.67 0.53
N SER A 431 -26.55 35.83 0.48
CA SER A 431 -27.42 35.78 1.66
C SER A 431 -27.35 34.42 2.39
N ARG A 432 -27.09 33.34 1.64
CA ARG A 432 -26.97 31.96 2.13
C ARG A 432 -25.52 31.45 2.13
N TYR A 433 -24.53 32.35 2.33
CA TYR A 433 -23.12 31.98 2.33
C TYR A 433 -22.76 30.88 3.36
N ILE A 434 -23.24 31.03 4.60
CA ILE A 434 -22.93 30.04 5.66
C ILE A 434 -23.48 28.64 5.33
N PRO A 435 -24.78 28.46 4.97
CA PRO A 435 -25.27 27.15 4.54
C PRO A 435 -24.52 26.59 3.34
N LEU A 436 -24.18 27.40 2.34
CA LEU A 436 -23.43 26.97 1.17
C LEU A 436 -22.02 26.48 1.59
N ARG A 437 -21.34 27.25 2.43
CA ARG A 437 -20.03 26.86 2.97
C ARG A 437 -20.10 25.53 3.74
N LEU A 438 -21.08 25.36 4.61
CA LEU A 438 -21.28 24.11 5.36
C LEU A 438 -21.59 22.93 4.42
N ALA A 439 -22.38 23.13 3.36
CA ALA A 439 -22.62 22.09 2.36
C ALA A 439 -21.31 21.67 1.64
N VAL A 440 -20.48 22.64 1.25
CA VAL A 440 -19.15 22.38 0.67
C VAL A 440 -18.27 21.61 1.66
N LEU A 441 -18.20 22.03 2.91
CA LEU A 441 -17.43 21.34 3.95
C LEU A 441 -17.96 19.93 4.21
N GLY A 442 -19.29 19.70 4.13
CA GLY A 442 -19.90 18.38 4.18
C GLY A 442 -19.46 17.49 3.03
N ALA A 443 -19.46 18.02 1.81
CA ALA A 443 -18.96 17.32 0.63
C ALA A 443 -17.46 16.98 0.78
N VAL A 444 -16.67 17.87 1.36
CA VAL A 444 -15.24 17.63 1.64
C VAL A 444 -15.06 16.51 2.67
N VAL A 445 -15.83 16.48 3.75
CA VAL A 445 -15.73 15.37 4.73
C VAL A 445 -16.11 14.05 4.08
N ALA A 446 -17.23 14.00 3.37
CA ALA A 446 -17.74 12.77 2.77
C ALA A 446 -16.86 12.28 1.60
N PHE A 447 -16.55 13.17 0.65
CA PHE A 447 -15.84 12.79 -0.57
C PHE A 447 -14.32 12.85 -0.40
N VAL A 448 -13.75 13.98 0.05
CA VAL A 448 -12.27 14.08 0.18
C VAL A 448 -11.79 13.28 1.38
N GLY A 449 -12.52 13.31 2.51
CA GLY A 449 -12.14 12.59 3.72
C GLY A 449 -12.43 11.11 3.64
N TRP A 450 -13.69 10.76 3.72
CA TRP A 450 -14.11 9.36 3.91
C TRP A 450 -14.01 8.52 2.65
N TRP A 451 -14.44 9.01 1.49
CA TRP A 451 -14.35 8.26 0.24
C TRP A 451 -12.93 8.24 -0.31
N GLY A 452 -12.36 9.40 -0.57
CA GLY A 452 -11.07 9.57 -1.26
C GLY A 452 -9.84 9.32 -0.36
N GLN A 453 -10.02 9.27 0.97
CA GLN A 453 -8.94 9.16 1.97
C GLN A 453 -7.87 10.26 1.83
N GLY A 454 -8.24 11.41 1.25
CA GLY A 454 -7.34 12.51 0.91
C GLY A 454 -7.06 13.48 2.06
N GLN A 455 -7.16 13.04 3.32
CA GLN A 455 -6.74 13.85 4.47
C GLN A 455 -5.21 13.93 4.50
N LEU A 456 -4.66 15.11 4.20
CA LEU A 456 -3.22 15.32 4.32
C LEU A 456 -2.76 15.16 5.77
N SER A 457 -1.60 14.54 5.97
CA SER A 457 -0.97 14.27 7.26
C SER A 457 0.47 14.77 7.31
N ILE A 458 0.98 14.96 8.53
CA ILE A 458 2.38 15.28 8.77
C ILE A 458 3.31 14.14 8.33
N VAL A 459 2.82 12.90 8.32
CA VAL A 459 3.58 11.70 7.92
C VAL A 459 4.18 11.86 6.52
N THR A 460 3.38 12.35 5.55
CA THR A 460 3.87 12.62 4.18
C THR A 460 4.99 13.67 4.16
N VAL A 461 4.88 14.71 5.00
CA VAL A 461 5.91 15.76 5.09
C VAL A 461 7.21 15.20 5.68
N LEU A 462 7.11 14.37 6.72
CA LEU A 462 8.27 13.71 7.34
C LEU A 462 8.94 12.74 6.35
N ALA A 463 8.14 11.97 5.59
CA ALA A 463 8.64 11.08 4.54
C ALA A 463 9.40 11.85 3.46
N VAL A 464 8.84 12.97 2.96
CA VAL A 464 9.50 13.84 1.97
C VAL A 464 10.80 14.43 2.52
N LEU A 465 10.82 14.88 3.78
CA LEU A 465 12.02 15.42 4.40
C LEU A 465 13.11 14.35 4.55
N ARG A 466 12.74 13.13 4.94
CA ARG A 466 13.67 12.01 5.03
C ARG A 466 14.24 11.64 3.66
N SER A 467 13.37 11.39 2.67
CA SER A 467 13.82 11.08 1.30
C SER A 467 14.75 12.15 0.74
N ALA A 468 14.51 13.42 1.07
CA ALA A 468 15.38 14.52 0.63
C ALA A 468 16.76 14.50 1.31
N VAL A 469 16.87 14.05 2.56
CA VAL A 469 18.14 13.95 3.31
C VAL A 469 18.90 12.69 2.94
N ASP A 470 18.18 11.56 2.81
CA ASP A 470 18.74 10.24 2.54
C ASP A 470 19.08 10.03 1.04
N GLY A 471 18.76 11.02 0.18
CA GLY A 471 18.96 10.93 -1.28
C GLY A 471 17.96 9.99 -1.97
N GLY A 472 16.88 9.64 -1.30
CA GLY A 472 15.83 8.77 -1.83
C GLY A 472 14.96 9.43 -2.91
N GLY A 473 14.32 8.61 -3.75
CA GLY A 473 13.38 9.05 -4.76
C GLY A 473 12.06 9.57 -4.17
N PHE A 474 11.31 10.37 -4.94
CA PHE A 474 9.97 10.85 -4.59
C PHE A 474 8.86 10.13 -5.35
N SER A 475 9.16 9.02 -6.00
CA SER A 475 8.22 8.25 -6.83
C SER A 475 6.97 7.79 -6.07
N TYR A 476 7.13 7.47 -4.78
CA TYR A 476 6.01 7.06 -3.91
C TYR A 476 4.85 8.07 -3.85
N LEU A 477 5.10 9.37 -4.09
CA LEU A 477 4.05 10.39 -4.13
C LEU A 477 3.07 10.21 -5.30
N PHE A 478 3.50 9.55 -6.39
CA PHE A 478 2.70 9.38 -7.60
C PHE A 478 1.76 8.18 -7.55
N TYR A 479 1.92 7.28 -6.56
CA TYR A 479 1.05 6.09 -6.41
C TYR A 479 -0.29 6.41 -5.71
N ASP A 480 -0.40 7.58 -5.05
CA ASP A 480 -1.68 8.12 -4.62
C ASP A 480 -1.97 9.46 -5.31
N PRO A 481 -2.49 9.44 -6.55
CA PRO A 481 -2.76 10.63 -7.33
C PRO A 481 -3.80 11.54 -6.67
N PHE A 482 -4.70 10.99 -5.86
CA PHE A 482 -5.74 11.75 -5.17
C PHE A 482 -5.14 12.65 -4.08
N SER A 483 -4.34 12.09 -3.17
CA SER A 483 -3.64 12.87 -2.14
C SER A 483 -2.63 13.85 -2.76
N LEU A 484 -1.94 13.43 -3.83
CA LEU A 484 -1.03 14.30 -4.56
C LEU A 484 -1.74 15.53 -5.15
N ALA A 485 -2.93 15.35 -5.73
CA ALA A 485 -3.75 16.47 -6.23
C ALA A 485 -4.15 17.44 -5.10
N ILE A 486 -4.50 16.92 -3.91
CA ILE A 486 -4.83 17.75 -2.75
C ILE A 486 -3.59 18.49 -2.24
N TRP A 487 -2.40 17.87 -2.24
CA TRP A 487 -1.14 18.55 -1.97
C TRP A 487 -0.89 19.67 -3.00
N GLY A 488 -1.16 19.42 -4.29
CA GLY A 488 -1.11 20.42 -5.35
C GLY A 488 -2.02 21.62 -5.06
N ILE A 489 -3.27 21.39 -4.65
CA ILE A 489 -4.22 22.42 -4.25
C ILE A 489 -3.70 23.19 -3.02
N ALA A 490 -3.12 22.52 -2.03
CA ALA A 490 -2.56 23.14 -0.84
C ALA A 490 -1.37 24.06 -1.18
N ILE A 491 -0.42 23.57 -1.99
CA ILE A 491 0.75 24.32 -2.45
C ILE A 491 0.33 25.54 -3.29
N PHE A 492 -0.61 25.36 -4.22
CA PHE A 492 -1.20 26.46 -4.96
C PHE A 492 -1.83 27.52 -4.03
N GLY A 493 -2.53 27.04 -2.99
CA GLY A 493 -3.10 27.90 -1.95
C GLY A 493 -2.04 28.69 -1.19
N PHE A 494 -0.88 28.09 -0.86
CA PHE A 494 0.21 28.79 -0.18
C PHE A 494 0.71 29.99 -0.99
N VAL A 495 0.94 29.74 -2.28
CA VAL A 495 1.50 30.77 -3.17
C VAL A 495 0.53 31.93 -3.35
N LEU A 496 -0.76 31.67 -3.46
CA LEU A 496 -1.75 32.73 -3.73
C LEU A 496 -2.27 33.41 -2.47
N TRP A 497 -2.68 32.64 -1.45
CA TRP A 497 -3.46 33.16 -0.32
C TRP A 497 -2.87 32.89 1.06
N GLY A 498 -1.94 31.95 1.18
CA GLY A 498 -1.44 31.43 2.44
C GLY A 498 -2.16 30.13 2.84
N ARG A 499 -2.14 29.77 4.13
CA ARG A 499 -2.67 28.46 4.61
C ARG A 499 -4.18 28.26 4.39
N GLY A 500 -4.92 29.32 4.09
CA GLY A 500 -6.38 29.35 4.22
C GLY A 500 -7.12 28.40 3.29
N LEU A 501 -6.62 28.18 2.06
CA LEU A 501 -7.30 27.36 1.08
C LEU A 501 -7.48 25.92 1.58
N PHE A 502 -6.40 25.23 1.95
CA PHE A 502 -6.52 23.86 2.45
C PHE A 502 -7.19 23.81 3.82
N CYS A 503 -6.65 24.51 4.84
CA CYS A 503 -7.16 24.45 6.22
C CYS A 503 -8.60 24.97 6.39
N GLY A 504 -9.04 25.84 5.49
CA GLY A 504 -10.37 26.44 5.55
C GLY A 504 -11.43 25.82 4.66
N TRP A 505 -11.04 25.09 3.60
CA TRP A 505 -11.97 24.60 2.58
C TRP A 505 -11.80 23.12 2.23
N PHE A 506 -10.59 22.55 2.29
CA PHE A 506 -10.32 21.18 1.82
C PHE A 506 -9.87 20.22 2.93
N CYS A 507 -9.64 20.69 4.17
CA CYS A 507 -9.26 19.79 5.27
C CYS A 507 -10.50 19.14 5.89
N PRO A 508 -10.72 17.81 5.77
CA PRO A 508 -11.87 17.13 6.32
C PRO A 508 -11.97 17.24 7.85
N PHE A 509 -10.86 17.05 8.58
CA PHE A 509 -10.85 17.20 10.03
C PHE A 509 -11.11 18.63 10.48
N GLY A 510 -10.62 19.62 9.72
CA GLY A 510 -10.94 21.03 9.95
C GLY A 510 -12.43 21.34 9.75
N ALA A 511 -13.10 20.65 8.81
CA ALA A 511 -14.54 20.74 8.60
C ALA A 511 -15.33 20.14 9.76
N LEU A 512 -14.94 18.97 10.28
CA LEU A 512 -15.57 18.35 11.46
C LEU A 512 -15.56 19.29 12.68
N GLN A 513 -14.45 19.98 12.93
CA GLN A 513 -14.34 20.97 13.99
C GLN A 513 -15.28 22.18 13.77
N GLU A 514 -15.44 22.60 12.52
CA GLU A 514 -16.34 23.71 12.18
C GLU A 514 -17.81 23.28 12.37
N PHE A 515 -18.18 22.05 12.01
CA PHE A 515 -19.51 21.50 12.31
C PHE A 515 -19.79 21.45 13.81
N ALA A 516 -18.83 20.93 14.62
CA ALA A 516 -18.96 20.89 16.07
C ALA A 516 -19.22 22.30 16.66
N HIS A 517 -18.55 23.33 16.14
CA HIS A 517 -18.77 24.71 16.55
C HIS A 517 -20.18 25.20 16.21
N TYR A 518 -20.67 24.96 14.99
CA TYR A 518 -22.03 25.39 14.60
C TYR A 518 -23.11 24.63 15.40
N ILE A 519 -22.91 23.34 15.69
CA ILE A 519 -23.79 22.54 16.54
C ILE A 519 -23.80 23.12 17.96
N ALA A 520 -22.63 23.41 18.53
CA ALA A 520 -22.53 24.00 19.88
C ALA A 520 -23.24 25.35 19.96
N ARG A 521 -23.12 26.19 18.91
CA ARG A 521 -23.87 27.46 18.82
C ARG A 521 -25.37 27.26 18.72
N ALA A 522 -25.84 26.28 17.94
CA ALA A 522 -27.26 25.94 17.85
C ALA A 522 -27.83 25.46 19.20
N LEU A 523 -27.04 24.71 19.93
CA LEU A 523 -27.35 24.26 21.31
C LEU A 523 -27.13 25.37 22.37
N ARG A 524 -26.78 26.62 21.95
CA ARG A 524 -26.52 27.75 22.85
C ARG A 524 -25.43 27.53 23.87
N LEU A 525 -24.45 26.66 23.58
CA LEU A 525 -23.32 26.44 24.45
C LEU A 525 -22.38 27.66 24.48
N PRO A 526 -21.70 27.92 25.63
CA PRO A 526 -20.82 29.08 25.77
C PRO A 526 -19.64 29.00 24.81
N GLN A 527 -19.36 30.11 24.08
CA GLN A 527 -18.22 30.22 23.20
C GLN A 527 -17.06 30.93 23.90
N VAL A 528 -15.95 30.24 24.08
CA VAL A 528 -14.78 30.77 24.80
C VAL A 528 -13.87 31.53 23.84
N ARG A 529 -13.67 32.82 24.10
CA ARG A 529 -12.67 33.64 23.39
C ARG A 529 -11.38 33.65 24.19
N VAL A 530 -10.33 33.09 23.61
CA VAL A 530 -9.02 33.08 24.21
C VAL A 530 -8.44 34.50 24.16
N PRO A 531 -7.98 35.07 25.28
CA PRO A 531 -7.34 36.38 25.31
C PRO A 531 -6.11 36.46 24.37
N ASP A 532 -5.91 37.59 23.70
CA ASP A 532 -4.87 37.77 22.66
C ASP A 532 -3.46 37.34 23.11
N ALA A 533 -3.09 37.63 24.36
CA ALA A 533 -1.77 37.27 24.90
C ALA A 533 -1.60 35.76 25.07
N ILE A 534 -2.66 35.05 25.47
CA ILE A 534 -2.66 33.59 25.62
C ILE A 534 -2.73 32.96 24.22
N ASP A 535 -3.61 33.44 23.33
CA ASP A 535 -3.73 32.97 21.95
C ASP A 535 -2.39 33.03 21.20
N ALA A 536 -1.65 34.11 21.36
CA ALA A 536 -0.34 34.27 20.74
C ALA A 536 0.68 33.21 21.22
N ARG A 537 0.64 32.86 22.52
CA ARG A 537 1.52 31.82 23.11
C ARG A 537 1.10 30.44 22.68
N LEU A 538 -0.21 30.12 22.73
CA LEU A 538 -0.73 28.81 22.35
C LEU A 538 -0.46 28.48 20.87
N LYS A 539 -0.46 29.48 19.98
CA LYS A 539 -0.14 29.29 18.55
C LYS A 539 1.29 28.80 18.31
N TRP A 540 2.21 28.92 19.27
CA TRP A 540 3.56 28.37 19.17
C TRP A 540 3.61 26.87 19.40
N ILE A 541 2.65 26.29 20.12
CA ILE A 541 2.63 24.84 20.46
C ILE A 541 2.69 24.01 19.18
N LYS A 542 1.95 24.35 18.13
CA LYS A 542 1.96 23.62 16.86
C LYS A 542 3.36 23.54 16.20
N PHE A 543 4.18 24.58 16.38
CA PHE A 543 5.57 24.56 15.88
C PHE A 543 6.47 23.70 16.76
N VAL A 544 6.29 23.74 18.06
CA VAL A 544 7.01 22.85 19.01
C VAL A 544 6.69 21.39 18.69
N VAL A 545 5.42 21.07 18.47
CA VAL A 545 4.99 19.72 18.05
C VAL A 545 5.61 19.34 16.72
N LEU A 546 5.58 20.23 15.72
CA LEU A 546 6.18 19.97 14.40
C LEU A 546 7.69 19.67 14.51
N PHE A 547 8.45 20.51 15.20
CA PHE A 547 9.89 20.30 15.37
C PHE A 547 10.22 19.08 16.21
N GLY A 548 9.38 18.76 17.22
CA GLY A 548 9.47 17.52 17.98
C GLY A 548 9.28 16.29 17.11
N LEU A 549 8.28 16.30 16.21
CA LEU A 549 8.05 15.20 15.26
C LEU A 549 9.19 15.06 14.24
N ILE A 550 9.74 16.16 13.74
CA ILE A 550 10.92 16.13 12.87
C ILE A 550 12.10 15.52 13.64
N ALA A 551 12.35 15.94 14.87
CA ALA A 551 13.42 15.36 15.69
C ALA A 551 13.22 13.86 15.91
N VAL A 552 12.01 13.39 16.23
CA VAL A 552 11.72 11.96 16.36
C VAL A 552 11.94 11.21 15.06
N ALA A 553 11.50 11.77 13.90
CA ALA A 553 11.67 11.13 12.61
C ALA A 553 13.14 10.89 12.21
N PHE A 554 14.06 11.75 12.67
CA PHE A 554 15.49 11.60 12.39
C PHE A 554 16.29 10.89 13.48
N LEU A 555 15.91 11.04 14.75
CA LEU A 555 16.66 10.48 15.88
C LEU A 555 16.14 9.12 16.35
N ALA A 556 14.84 8.84 16.15
CA ALA A 556 14.19 7.60 16.57
C ALA A 556 13.10 7.21 15.57
N PRO A 557 13.47 6.79 14.34
CA PRO A 557 12.54 6.50 13.24
C PRO A 557 11.44 5.51 13.60
N GLU A 558 11.75 4.51 14.42
CA GLU A 558 10.84 3.47 14.91
C GLU A 558 9.68 4.00 15.75
N HIS A 559 9.82 5.22 16.29
CA HIS A 559 8.78 5.87 17.08
C HIS A 559 7.95 6.90 16.29
N THR A 560 8.31 7.15 15.03
CA THR A 560 7.67 8.19 14.19
C THR A 560 6.17 7.96 14.04
N GLU A 561 5.74 6.72 13.82
CA GLU A 561 4.31 6.39 13.67
C GLU A 561 3.52 6.67 14.94
N LYS A 562 4.07 6.28 16.12
CA LYS A 562 3.44 6.57 17.41
C LYS A 562 3.39 8.07 17.71
N ALA A 563 4.45 8.80 17.36
CA ALA A 563 4.50 10.24 17.55
C ALA A 563 3.52 10.99 16.63
N ALA A 564 3.32 10.50 15.39
CA ALA A 564 2.37 11.06 14.45
C ALA A 564 0.90 10.91 14.88
N GLU A 565 0.59 10.04 15.86
CA GLU A 565 -0.75 9.91 16.44
C GLU A 565 -1.22 11.17 17.20
N VAL A 566 -0.35 12.16 17.38
CA VAL A 566 -0.77 13.52 17.79
C VAL A 566 -1.79 14.11 16.79
N GLU A 567 -1.80 13.66 15.53
CA GLU A 567 -2.85 13.98 14.55
C GLU A 567 -4.00 12.99 14.65
N PRO A 568 -5.21 13.41 15.06
CA PRO A 568 -6.37 12.52 15.17
C PRO A 568 -6.98 12.16 13.81
N PHE A 569 -6.27 12.42 12.71
CA PHE A 569 -6.76 12.28 11.35
C PHE A 569 -6.98 10.83 10.96
N LYS A 570 -6.02 9.95 11.30
CA LYS A 570 -6.14 8.50 11.09
C LYS A 570 -7.40 7.94 11.77
N THR A 571 -7.65 8.34 13.02
CA THR A 571 -8.84 7.92 13.77
C THR A 571 -10.14 8.44 13.17
N ALA A 572 -10.22 9.75 12.87
CA ALA A 572 -11.48 10.39 12.50
C ALA A 572 -11.84 10.22 11.01
N ILE A 573 -10.85 10.09 10.13
CA ILE A 573 -11.05 10.07 8.68
C ILE A 573 -10.77 8.67 8.12
N THR A 574 -9.57 8.10 8.36
CA THR A 574 -9.18 6.83 7.75
C THR A 574 -9.90 5.63 8.37
N LEU A 575 -10.03 5.60 9.69
CA LEU A 575 -10.59 4.46 10.43
C LEU A 575 -12.03 4.69 10.95
N PHE A 576 -12.70 5.77 10.58
CA PHE A 576 -14.10 6.04 10.92
C PHE A 576 -14.42 5.87 12.41
N PHE A 577 -13.47 6.21 13.30
CA PHE A 577 -13.51 5.99 14.76
C PHE A 577 -13.57 4.51 15.18
N VAL A 578 -13.25 3.55 14.29
CA VAL A 578 -13.19 2.12 14.61
C VAL A 578 -11.74 1.75 14.94
N ARG A 579 -11.35 1.91 16.21
CA ARG A 579 -10.04 1.52 16.77
C ARG A 579 -10.08 1.59 18.31
N GLU A 580 -8.95 1.41 18.98
CA GLU A 580 -8.85 1.40 20.44
C GLU A 580 -9.42 2.68 21.06
N TRP A 581 -10.19 2.53 22.12
CA TRP A 581 -11.01 3.57 22.74
C TRP A 581 -10.26 4.87 23.10
N TYR A 582 -8.98 4.81 23.48
CA TYR A 582 -8.20 5.98 23.86
C TYR A 582 -7.88 6.91 22.68
N TYR A 583 -7.64 6.38 21.48
CA TYR A 583 -7.50 7.20 20.27
C TYR A 583 -8.83 7.83 19.85
N VAL A 584 -9.92 7.05 20.00
CA VAL A 584 -11.27 7.56 19.72
C VAL A 584 -11.61 8.68 20.70
N LEU A 585 -11.32 8.49 21.98
CA LEU A 585 -11.53 9.52 23.00
C LEU A 585 -10.71 10.79 22.71
N TYR A 586 -9.45 10.64 22.31
CA TYR A 586 -8.59 11.77 21.93
C TYR A 586 -9.15 12.56 20.76
N ALA A 587 -9.55 11.88 19.68
CA ALA A 587 -10.13 12.52 18.50
C ALA A 587 -11.47 13.20 18.81
N ALA A 588 -12.35 12.53 19.56
CA ALA A 588 -13.64 13.05 20.00
C ALA A 588 -13.48 14.28 20.91
N LEU A 589 -12.51 14.23 21.84
CA LEU A 589 -12.21 15.36 22.74
C LEU A 589 -11.86 16.62 21.95
N TRP A 590 -11.01 16.52 20.92
CA TRP A 590 -10.66 17.67 20.09
C TRP A 590 -11.83 18.22 19.28
N ILE A 591 -12.72 17.34 18.79
CA ILE A 591 -13.96 17.77 18.11
C ILE A 591 -14.90 18.47 19.08
N ILE A 592 -15.10 17.93 20.28
CA ILE A 592 -15.96 18.51 21.33
C ILE A 592 -15.36 19.87 21.79
N LEU A 593 -14.05 19.93 22.08
CA LEU A 593 -13.37 21.17 22.46
C LEU A 593 -13.52 22.25 21.39
N SER A 594 -13.58 21.87 20.12
CA SER A 594 -13.78 22.80 19.01
C SER A 594 -15.20 23.40 18.99
N GLY A 595 -16.15 22.80 19.71
CA GLY A 595 -17.46 23.40 19.99
C GLY A 595 -17.38 24.61 20.89
N PHE A 596 -16.41 24.71 21.78
CA PHE A 596 -16.19 25.81 22.72
C PHE A 596 -15.12 26.80 22.22
N VAL A 597 -14.00 26.30 21.68
CA VAL A 597 -12.90 27.08 21.11
C VAL A 597 -12.80 26.78 19.63
N PHE A 598 -13.18 27.74 18.79
CA PHE A 598 -13.27 27.56 17.35
C PHE A 598 -11.98 27.00 16.74
N LYS A 599 -12.09 25.79 16.12
CA LYS A 599 -10.96 25.04 15.50
C LYS A 599 -9.73 24.96 16.42
N GLY A 600 -9.93 24.63 17.70
CA GLY A 600 -8.89 24.62 18.72
C GLY A 600 -7.67 23.77 18.36
N PHE A 601 -7.88 22.55 17.87
CA PHE A 601 -6.79 21.67 17.41
C PHE A 601 -6.00 22.31 16.26
N CYS A 602 -6.70 22.74 15.18
CA CYS A 602 -6.07 23.32 13.99
C CYS A 602 -5.28 24.62 14.29
N ARG A 603 -5.70 25.39 15.32
CA ARG A 603 -5.03 26.64 15.70
C ARG A 603 -3.78 26.41 16.51
N TYR A 604 -3.81 25.45 17.43
CA TYR A 604 -2.82 25.38 18.50
C TYR A 604 -1.92 24.14 18.47
N VAL A 605 -2.41 22.99 18.01
CA VAL A 605 -1.70 21.73 18.17
C VAL A 605 -1.29 21.09 16.83
N CYS A 606 -2.09 21.24 15.78
CA CYS A 606 -1.92 20.57 14.50
C CYS A 606 -0.54 20.83 13.87
N PRO A 607 0.36 19.80 13.77
CA PRO A 607 1.68 19.97 13.16
C PRO A 607 1.60 20.23 11.66
N LEU A 608 0.67 19.58 10.95
CA LEU A 608 0.38 19.90 9.56
C LEU A 608 -0.07 21.38 9.43
N GLY A 609 -0.86 21.88 10.40
CA GLY A 609 -1.23 23.29 10.47
C GLY A 609 -0.03 24.24 10.66
N ALA A 610 1.06 23.80 11.28
CA ALA A 610 2.32 24.54 11.34
C ALA A 610 3.03 24.55 9.98
N VAL A 611 3.11 23.41 9.28
CA VAL A 611 3.64 23.32 7.91
C VAL A 611 2.88 24.27 6.98
N MET A 612 1.54 24.23 7.04
CA MET A 612 0.68 25.13 6.24
C MET A 612 0.91 26.62 6.58
N ALA A 613 1.20 26.93 7.84
CA ALA A 613 1.51 28.31 8.26
C ALA A 613 2.87 28.76 7.71
N ILE A 614 3.87 27.87 7.71
CA ILE A 614 5.21 28.13 7.12
C ILE A 614 5.06 28.30 5.60
N GLY A 615 4.38 27.36 4.92
CA GLY A 615 4.09 27.47 3.48
C GLY A 615 3.37 28.78 3.11
N GLY A 616 2.48 29.25 3.98
CA GLY A 616 1.79 30.52 3.81
C GLY A 616 2.70 31.77 3.83
N LEU A 617 3.95 31.66 4.28
CA LEU A 617 4.94 32.74 4.18
C LEU A 617 5.40 32.99 2.73
N LEU A 618 5.29 31.97 1.87
CA LEU A 618 5.65 32.03 0.44
C LEU A 618 4.63 32.81 -0.41
N ARG A 619 3.52 33.25 0.18
CA ARG A 619 2.45 33.89 -0.57
C ARG A 619 2.90 35.16 -1.31
N VAL A 620 2.36 35.34 -2.50
CA VAL A 620 2.67 36.45 -3.40
C VAL A 620 1.61 37.54 -3.32
N ARG A 621 0.38 37.22 -2.87
CA ARG A 621 -0.76 38.16 -2.96
C ARG A 621 -1.35 38.53 -1.60
N LYS A 622 -1.54 39.85 -1.37
CA LYS A 622 -2.36 40.40 -0.28
C LYS A 622 -3.80 40.50 -0.79
N TRP A 623 -4.64 39.47 -0.56
CA TRP A 623 -5.93 39.37 -1.23
C TRP A 623 -7.13 39.91 -0.44
N ILE A 624 -7.00 40.09 0.87
CA ILE A 624 -8.08 40.65 1.70
C ILE A 624 -8.01 42.16 1.65
N PRO A 625 -9.04 42.83 1.09
CA PRO A 625 -9.06 44.30 1.00
C PRO A 625 -9.17 44.94 2.39
N ARG A 626 -8.49 46.05 2.58
CA ARG A 626 -8.52 46.86 3.82
C ARG A 626 -8.70 48.32 3.49
N ARG A 627 -9.45 49.04 4.34
CA ARG A 627 -9.58 50.51 4.29
C ARG A 627 -8.54 51.14 5.23
N ILE A 628 -8.31 52.42 5.07
CA ILE A 628 -7.37 53.18 5.90
C ILE A 628 -7.79 53.16 7.37
N GLU A 629 -9.09 53.17 7.64
CA GLU A 629 -9.66 53.16 8.99
C GLU A 629 -9.62 51.76 9.66
N CYS A 630 -9.24 50.71 8.93
CA CYS A 630 -9.12 49.39 9.49
C CYS A 630 -7.89 49.30 10.39
N GLY A 631 -8.10 49.02 11.68
CA GLY A 631 -7.05 48.99 12.69
C GLY A 631 -7.06 50.19 13.60
N SER A 632 -7.28 51.38 13.04
CA SER A 632 -7.44 52.62 13.80
C SER A 632 -8.31 53.58 12.99
N PRO A 633 -9.52 53.96 13.47
CA PRO A 633 -10.12 53.56 14.77
C PRO A 633 -10.95 52.27 14.71
N CYS A 634 -11.20 51.69 13.54
CA CYS A 634 -12.16 50.57 13.41
C CYS A 634 -11.53 49.21 13.69
N GLN A 635 -12.01 48.53 14.74
CA GLN A 635 -11.57 47.18 15.14
C GLN A 635 -12.60 46.06 14.91
N LEU A 636 -13.73 46.35 14.20
CA LEU A 636 -14.86 45.42 14.10
C LEU A 636 -14.45 44.06 13.52
N CYS A 637 -13.76 44.04 12.37
CA CYS A 637 -13.34 42.79 11.72
C CYS A 637 -12.38 41.99 12.60
N ARG A 638 -11.49 42.66 13.38
CA ARG A 638 -10.60 42.00 14.35
C ARG A 638 -11.42 41.30 15.45
N VAL A 639 -12.36 42.00 16.06
CA VAL A 639 -13.21 41.43 17.12
C VAL A 639 -14.08 40.28 16.62
N LYS A 640 -14.49 40.32 15.35
CA LYS A 640 -15.32 39.25 14.74
C LYS A 640 -14.50 38.09 14.17
N CYS A 641 -13.15 38.22 14.09
CA CYS A 641 -12.29 37.17 13.55
C CYS A 641 -12.10 36.05 14.59
N GLU A 642 -12.78 34.92 14.41
CA GLU A 642 -12.69 33.76 15.31
C GLU A 642 -11.28 33.15 15.36
N TYR A 643 -10.46 33.34 14.32
CA TYR A 643 -9.09 32.83 14.24
C TYR A 643 -8.03 33.71 14.86
N GLY A 644 -8.39 34.96 15.25
CA GLY A 644 -7.41 35.92 15.75
C GLY A 644 -6.32 36.25 14.71
N ALA A 645 -6.67 36.25 13.41
CA ALA A 645 -5.72 36.48 12.31
C ALA A 645 -5.55 37.95 11.97
N ILE A 646 -6.33 38.88 12.55
CA ILE A 646 -6.27 40.31 12.31
C ILE A 646 -5.60 41.00 13.50
N LYS A 647 -4.47 41.66 13.25
CA LYS A 647 -3.70 42.39 14.27
C LYS A 647 -4.41 43.69 14.69
N LYS A 648 -3.96 44.32 15.78
CA LYS A 648 -4.45 45.66 16.25
C LYS A 648 -4.23 46.74 15.21
N SER A 649 -3.13 46.66 14.45
CA SER A 649 -2.83 47.58 13.32
C SER A 649 -3.81 47.45 12.14
N GLY A 650 -4.70 46.43 12.12
CA GLY A 650 -5.53 46.12 10.98
C GLY A 650 -4.90 45.17 9.96
N ASP A 651 -3.61 44.86 10.11
CA ASP A 651 -2.91 43.91 9.24
C ASP A 651 -3.39 42.49 9.45
N ILE A 652 -3.30 41.69 8.39
CA ILE A 652 -3.74 40.27 8.41
C ILE A 652 -2.51 39.39 8.47
N SER A 653 -2.50 38.49 9.49
CA SER A 653 -1.57 37.36 9.57
C SER A 653 -2.10 36.23 8.68
N TYR A 654 -1.62 36.14 7.46
CA TYR A 654 -2.07 35.13 6.52
C TYR A 654 -1.60 33.73 6.88
N SER A 655 -0.56 33.59 7.71
CA SER A 655 -0.15 32.31 8.32
C SER A 655 -1.19 31.79 9.30
N GLU A 656 -2.10 32.64 9.80
CA GLU A 656 -3.18 32.28 10.73
C GLU A 656 -4.58 32.41 10.11
N CYS A 657 -4.70 32.94 8.89
CA CYS A 657 -5.98 33.14 8.22
C CYS A 657 -6.47 31.86 7.54
N PHE A 658 -7.68 31.41 7.88
CA PHE A 658 -8.35 30.22 7.30
C PHE A 658 -9.30 30.56 6.14
N GLN A 659 -9.23 31.76 5.60
CA GLN A 659 -10.02 32.19 4.42
C GLN A 659 -11.54 31.97 4.55
N CYS A 660 -12.09 32.25 5.74
CA CYS A 660 -13.53 32.09 6.01
C CYS A 660 -14.41 33.18 5.36
N LEU A 661 -13.82 34.24 4.81
CA LEU A 661 -14.46 35.42 4.17
C LEU A 661 -15.32 36.30 5.09
N ASP A 662 -15.47 36.04 6.39
CA ASP A 662 -16.29 36.84 7.30
C ASP A 662 -15.88 38.35 7.32
N CYS A 663 -14.58 38.58 7.32
CA CYS A 663 -14.08 39.96 7.25
C CYS A 663 -14.36 40.64 5.88
N VAL A 664 -14.42 39.87 4.79
CA VAL A 664 -14.79 40.35 3.46
C VAL A 664 -16.28 40.68 3.42
N THR A 665 -17.12 39.82 3.98
CA THR A 665 -18.57 40.05 4.13
C THR A 665 -18.87 41.31 4.90
N ILE A 666 -18.12 41.57 6.01
CA ILE A 666 -18.26 42.82 6.78
C ILE A 666 -17.77 44.00 5.98
N HIS A 667 -16.57 43.90 5.35
CA HIS A 667 -15.92 44.96 4.61
C HIS A 667 -16.76 45.49 3.46
N ASP A 668 -17.46 44.62 2.71
CA ASP A 668 -18.20 44.99 1.52
C ASP A 668 -19.67 45.37 1.84
N SER A 669 -20.12 45.13 3.06
CA SER A 669 -21.49 45.46 3.47
C SER A 669 -21.62 46.90 3.95
N ARG A 670 -22.46 47.70 3.27
CA ARG A 670 -22.80 49.06 3.70
C ARG A 670 -23.53 49.11 5.05
N GLN A 671 -24.19 48.03 5.44
CA GLN A 671 -24.92 47.95 6.71
C GLN A 671 -24.06 47.49 7.88
N LYS A 672 -22.94 46.80 7.63
CA LYS A 672 -22.08 46.23 8.68
C LYS A 672 -20.74 46.96 8.81
N CYS A 673 -20.18 47.52 7.74
CA CYS A 673 -18.89 48.22 7.76
C CYS A 673 -19.02 49.60 8.38
N VAL A 674 -18.46 49.80 9.58
CA VAL A 674 -18.54 51.10 10.30
C VAL A 674 -18.06 52.28 9.48
N PRO A 675 -16.91 52.23 8.79
CA PRO A 675 -16.49 53.32 7.90
C PRO A 675 -17.50 53.70 6.81
N LEU A 676 -18.14 52.69 6.18
CA LEU A 676 -19.18 52.93 5.16
C LEU A 676 -20.44 53.53 5.76
N ILE A 677 -20.91 53.02 6.90
CA ILE A 677 -22.06 53.59 7.62
C ILE A 677 -21.81 55.06 7.96
N LEU A 678 -20.61 55.43 8.41
CA LEU A 678 -20.23 56.82 8.73
C LEU A 678 -20.13 57.70 7.48
N GLN A 679 -19.61 57.17 6.37
CA GLN A 679 -19.59 57.87 5.09
C GLN A 679 -21.01 58.16 4.56
N ASP A 680 -21.90 57.18 4.61
CA ASP A 680 -23.30 57.32 4.16
C ASP A 680 -24.05 58.34 5.06
N LYS A 681 -23.81 58.30 6.39
CA LYS A 681 -24.37 59.32 7.30
C LYS A 681 -23.83 60.75 7.02
N LYS A 682 -22.56 60.89 6.66
CA LYS A 682 -21.98 62.18 6.27
C LYS A 682 -22.58 62.70 4.95
N ARG A 683 -22.76 61.81 3.96
CA ARG A 683 -23.37 62.14 2.68
C ARG A 683 -24.86 62.50 2.84
N GLY A 684 -25.62 61.79 3.68
CA GLY A 684 -27.02 62.11 3.97
C GLY A 684 -27.20 63.43 4.73
N LYS A 685 -26.22 63.89 5.52
CA LYS A 685 -26.25 65.23 6.16
C LYS A 685 -25.82 66.37 5.21
N GLY A 686 -25.10 66.07 4.11
CA GLY A 686 -24.74 67.05 3.10
C GLY A 686 -25.85 67.35 2.07
N VAL A 687 -26.94 66.60 2.07
CA VAL A 687 -28.08 66.83 1.19
C VAL A 687 -29.20 67.61 1.92
N ILE A 688 -29.04 67.87 3.22
CA ILE A 688 -29.96 68.65 4.05
C ILE A 688 -29.36 70.01 4.47
N ALA A 689 -28.18 70.38 3.89
CA ALA A 689 -27.58 71.69 4.14
C ALA A 689 -27.64 72.49 2.79
#